data_42155e2785055a2275992c094957372e
#
_entry.id   42155e2785055a2275992c094957372e
#
_cell.length_a   1.000
_cell.length_b   1.000
_cell.length_c   1.000
_cell.angle_alpha   90.00
_cell.angle_beta   90.00
_cell.angle_gamma   90.00
#
_symmetry.space_group_name_H-M   'P 1'
#
loop_
_entity.id
_entity.type
_entity.pdbx_description
1 polymer ?
#
loop_
_entity_poly.entity_id
_entity_poly.type
_entity_poly.pdbx_seq_one_letter_code
_entity_poly.pdbx_strand_id
1 'polypeptide(L)'
;MIQSIETGRKEDGNRSIADKIIKRLHDIEMTVENNHGRWAWELLQNAKDSVADNDRKVSVEIELSKDSVVFRHNGTHFTEKDIRGLINQISSKEVEEGQESKQTGKFGTGFLTTHLLSKVIQVEGIVETVDEEYYRFSFPLDRNGKTTGQLVPKIENAWTAFHESTEDNQIDEYDEDDFNTSFTYNLASKEQKEIARIGVDEFTQLIPFVLAFIPVIDSVNIIDNINKSVTKFENSEELEDDVLLSIIKTENKKKFEIKLLFAKDDDVAIASIVEETENGYAIKNLKDFPKLFCDFPLIGTEDFHFPVIVNSFYFNPLMERDGVWLKGDGKQEVEENREILEKAVELYGQLLEKITELNFNDYYNICLSKIPSTNEKYFDDKWYQNNIQKSLREIITKSKVIETEDDKVLFSDVRFPDPDLKKEEREKIWQFSSDLKVNTLPAKKHIHKWADLIWKDCGIVDIADLVTDLKGKANLTEIINTLETDESQAIAWLNNCIDFIFQIGGQIHFNNNELIPNQEGTFKKRKEVSADEIEDETLKEIASLLGYNYYEDLIHKDIFFEDSHSTTTIQDVAAEISKLIKDDESIDEDRILAIRKLAEWFEYNSEKGKTYFEALYRRKEKLFVDTIEDKENLYRVLKSKTPLSKLAEIAKAIEDDPEILDLIARRQKERAEEKDRNEVGEKVEKVLAEALQKHGFEVKKEIFGKDLVITLKKKNAKYAVEVKSTSRASYVSMTPFQAETAVAEADSYALCVVQKNGSVVNTDYIRKNAKFVVDIGEKLHDKFEEVSEFETNKREIANTNDDIDLFYENNLDYKYKVSSNIWTGGKSFWDFIKHISEL
;
A
#
# COMPACT_ATOMS: atom_id res chain seq x y z
N MET A 1 42.62 -62.21 -42.24
CA MET A 1 43.40 -61.12 -41.58
C MET A 1 42.70 -59.76 -41.75
N ILE A 2 42.40 -59.26 -42.94
CA ILE A 2 41.73 -57.95 -43.13
C ILE A 2 40.34 -57.95 -42.48
N GLN A 3 39.50 -59.00 -42.71
CA GLN A 3 38.21 -59.13 -42.03
C GLN A 3 38.29 -59.15 -40.49
N SER A 4 39.31 -59.77 -39.93
CA SER A 4 39.54 -59.80 -38.45
C SER A 4 39.93 -58.45 -37.91
N ILE A 5 40.68 -57.64 -38.67
CA ILE A 5 41.03 -56.25 -38.30
C ILE A 5 39.81 -55.36 -38.38
N GLU A 6 38.97 -55.47 -39.40
CA GLU A 6 37.72 -54.68 -39.52
C GLU A 6 36.71 -55.07 -38.45
N THR A 7 36.59 -56.37 -38.09
CA THR A 7 35.77 -56.81 -36.96
C THR A 7 36.29 -56.22 -35.67
N GLY A 8 37.61 -56.27 -35.42
CA GLY A 8 38.20 -55.69 -34.24
C GLY A 8 37.97 -54.15 -34.14
N ARG A 9 38.16 -53.45 -35.27
CA ARG A 9 37.88 -51.99 -35.37
C ARG A 9 36.41 -51.71 -34.99
N LYS A 10 35.46 -52.47 -35.48
CA LYS A 10 34.03 -52.31 -35.15
C LYS A 10 33.77 -52.61 -33.68
N GLU A 11 34.39 -53.64 -33.10
CA GLU A 11 34.30 -54.00 -31.69
C GLU A 11 34.88 -52.88 -30.80
N ASP A 12 36.05 -52.33 -31.14
CA ASP A 12 36.68 -51.22 -30.42
C ASP A 12 35.83 -49.93 -30.51
N GLY A 13 35.23 -49.64 -31.67
CA GLY A 13 34.27 -48.56 -31.88
C GLY A 13 33.05 -48.72 -30.95
N ASN A 14 32.42 -49.91 -30.92
CA ASN A 14 31.25 -50.17 -30.09
C ASN A 14 31.59 -50.07 -28.60
N ARG A 15 32.77 -50.52 -28.17
CA ARG A 15 33.25 -50.37 -26.78
C ARG A 15 33.47 -48.91 -26.38
N SER A 16 34.05 -48.09 -27.27
CA SER A 16 34.22 -46.65 -27.07
C SER A 16 32.89 -45.90 -26.92
N ILE A 17 31.92 -46.23 -27.76
CA ILE A 17 30.56 -45.71 -27.67
C ILE A 17 29.90 -46.06 -26.31
N ALA A 18 29.96 -47.38 -25.98
CA ALA A 18 29.39 -47.87 -24.73
C ALA A 18 30.01 -47.21 -23.47
N ASP A 19 31.36 -47.00 -23.46
CA ASP A 19 32.08 -46.33 -22.38
C ASP A 19 31.64 -44.89 -22.20
N LYS A 20 31.48 -44.14 -23.28
CA LYS A 20 30.98 -42.77 -23.25
C LYS A 20 29.56 -42.68 -22.69
N ILE A 21 28.65 -43.53 -23.15
CA ILE A 21 27.26 -43.61 -22.65
C ILE A 21 27.23 -43.90 -21.17
N ILE A 22 27.97 -44.90 -20.70
CA ILE A 22 28.03 -45.29 -19.29
C ILE A 22 28.52 -44.14 -18.40
N LYS A 23 29.62 -43.50 -18.79
CA LYS A 23 30.14 -42.33 -18.04
C LYS A 23 29.13 -41.22 -17.94
N ARG A 24 28.51 -40.83 -19.07
CA ARG A 24 27.54 -39.74 -19.08
C ARG A 24 26.27 -40.07 -18.29
N LEU A 25 25.76 -41.29 -18.38
CA LEU A 25 24.62 -41.74 -17.56
C LEU A 25 24.95 -41.70 -16.08
N HIS A 26 26.19 -42.07 -15.70
CA HIS A 26 26.66 -41.97 -14.31
C HIS A 26 26.67 -40.53 -13.81
N ASP A 27 27.21 -39.60 -14.62
CA ASP A 27 27.25 -38.16 -14.28
C ASP A 27 25.82 -37.60 -14.10
N ILE A 28 24.89 -37.98 -14.96
CA ILE A 28 23.48 -37.56 -14.91
C ILE A 28 22.80 -38.14 -13.62
N GLU A 29 23.07 -39.39 -13.28
CA GLU A 29 22.55 -40.04 -12.06
C GLU A 29 23.09 -39.35 -10.77
N MET A 30 24.32 -38.87 -10.77
CA MET A 30 24.91 -38.16 -9.62
C MET A 30 24.33 -36.76 -9.42
N THR A 31 23.70 -36.17 -10.45
CA THR A 31 23.14 -34.80 -10.43
C THR A 31 21.60 -34.81 -10.56
N VAL A 32 20.96 -35.94 -10.26
CA VAL A 32 19.51 -36.16 -10.40
C VAL A 32 18.68 -35.07 -9.70
N GLU A 33 19.06 -34.71 -8.46
CA GLU A 33 18.30 -33.73 -7.66
C GLU A 33 18.11 -32.38 -8.37
N ASN A 34 19.06 -32.01 -9.24
CA ASN A 34 19.03 -30.73 -9.98
C ASN A 34 18.45 -30.86 -11.40
N ASN A 35 18.07 -32.08 -11.83
CA ASN A 35 17.73 -32.37 -13.22
C ASN A 35 16.37 -33.09 -13.41
N HIS A 36 15.48 -33.08 -12.42
CA HIS A 36 14.23 -33.88 -12.48
C HIS A 36 13.35 -33.50 -13.69
N GLY A 37 13.22 -32.25 -14.05
CA GLY A 37 12.37 -31.77 -15.16
C GLY A 37 13.06 -31.74 -16.53
N ARG A 38 14.38 -31.89 -16.58
CA ARG A 38 15.18 -31.67 -17.80
C ARG A 38 14.83 -32.59 -18.97
N TRP A 39 14.38 -33.83 -18.68
CA TRP A 39 13.99 -34.80 -19.72
C TRP A 39 12.90 -34.26 -20.65
N ALA A 40 11.92 -33.49 -20.16
CA ALA A 40 10.83 -32.95 -20.96
C ALA A 40 11.35 -31.86 -21.94
N TRP A 41 12.23 -31.01 -21.45
CA TRP A 41 12.84 -29.96 -22.27
C TRP A 41 13.74 -30.51 -23.37
N GLU A 42 14.52 -31.55 -23.09
CA GLU A 42 15.35 -32.21 -24.08
C GLU A 42 14.51 -32.89 -25.18
N LEU A 43 13.36 -33.48 -24.85
CA LEU A 43 12.44 -34.05 -25.83
C LEU A 43 11.77 -32.94 -26.66
N LEU A 44 11.31 -31.86 -26.04
CA LEU A 44 10.75 -30.72 -26.76
C LEU A 44 11.78 -30.06 -27.68
N GLN A 45 13.03 -29.93 -27.23
CA GLN A 45 14.14 -29.42 -28.02
C GLN A 45 14.38 -30.29 -29.27
N ASN A 46 14.39 -31.61 -29.14
CA ASN A 46 14.55 -32.51 -30.27
C ASN A 46 13.38 -32.40 -31.24
N ALA A 47 12.14 -32.26 -30.74
CA ALA A 47 10.97 -32.02 -31.57
C ALA A 47 11.07 -30.68 -32.35
N LYS A 48 11.48 -29.58 -31.69
CA LYS A 48 11.77 -28.29 -32.36
C LYS A 48 12.87 -28.43 -33.41
N ASP A 49 13.98 -29.08 -33.04
CA ASP A 49 15.13 -29.20 -33.93
C ASP A 49 14.83 -30.08 -35.15
N SER A 50 13.84 -30.98 -35.09
CA SER A 50 13.42 -31.81 -36.26
C SER A 50 12.78 -31.01 -37.39
N VAL A 51 12.29 -29.78 -37.12
CA VAL A 51 11.68 -28.90 -38.13
C VAL A 51 12.53 -27.67 -38.40
N ALA A 52 13.77 -27.60 -37.89
CA ALA A 52 14.63 -26.41 -37.97
C ALA A 52 14.99 -26.00 -39.43
N ASP A 53 15.05 -26.96 -40.34
CA ASP A 53 15.42 -26.76 -41.71
C ASP A 53 14.19 -26.62 -42.65
N ASN A 54 12.97 -26.66 -42.10
CA ASN A 54 11.70 -26.60 -42.81
C ASN A 54 10.83 -25.43 -42.29
N ASP A 55 10.01 -24.84 -43.14
CA ASP A 55 9.03 -23.81 -42.76
C ASP A 55 7.79 -24.41 -42.03
N ARG A 56 7.95 -25.54 -41.31
CA ARG A 56 6.87 -26.23 -40.58
C ARG A 56 6.91 -25.88 -39.11
N LYS A 57 5.73 -25.91 -38.52
CA LYS A 57 5.58 -25.87 -37.07
C LYS A 57 5.48 -27.29 -36.51
N VAL A 58 5.84 -27.47 -35.27
CA VAL A 58 5.76 -28.76 -34.55
C VAL A 58 4.76 -28.70 -33.43
N SER A 59 3.89 -29.73 -33.37
CA SER A 59 3.00 -29.98 -32.24
C SER A 59 3.52 -31.13 -31.40
N VAL A 60 3.34 -31.05 -30.08
CA VAL A 60 3.87 -32.02 -29.12
C VAL A 60 2.77 -32.51 -28.18
N GLU A 61 2.84 -33.80 -27.83
CA GLU A 61 1.96 -34.42 -26.85
C GLU A 61 2.77 -35.15 -25.78
N ILE A 62 2.49 -34.86 -24.50
CA ILE A 62 3.01 -35.64 -23.35
C ILE A 62 1.85 -36.32 -22.65
N GLU A 63 1.90 -37.66 -22.58
CA GLU A 63 0.93 -38.45 -21.86
C GLU A 63 1.58 -39.05 -20.61
N LEU A 64 1.14 -38.63 -19.42
CA LEU A 64 1.56 -39.17 -18.15
C LEU A 64 0.52 -40.14 -17.61
N SER A 65 0.93 -41.39 -17.41
CA SER A 65 0.15 -42.45 -16.79
C SER A 65 0.81 -42.95 -15.52
N LYS A 66 0.12 -43.82 -14.76
CA LYS A 66 0.63 -44.33 -13.49
C LYS A 66 2.00 -45.01 -13.59
N ASP A 67 2.22 -45.68 -14.71
CA ASP A 67 3.39 -46.54 -14.92
C ASP A 67 4.13 -46.23 -16.24
N SER A 68 3.82 -45.11 -16.90
CA SER A 68 4.46 -44.72 -18.15
C SER A 68 4.38 -43.20 -18.40
N VAL A 69 5.37 -42.68 -19.17
CA VAL A 69 5.33 -41.43 -19.87
C VAL A 69 5.46 -41.73 -21.37
N VAL A 70 4.61 -41.10 -22.19
CA VAL A 70 4.74 -41.12 -23.63
C VAL A 70 4.91 -39.68 -24.14
N PHE A 71 5.94 -39.42 -24.90
CA PHE A 71 6.17 -38.18 -25.59
C PHE A 71 6.02 -38.36 -27.09
N ARG A 72 5.18 -37.60 -27.75
CA ARG A 72 4.94 -37.65 -29.20
C ARG A 72 5.13 -36.29 -29.85
N HIS A 73 5.52 -36.28 -31.13
CA HIS A 73 5.51 -35.08 -31.92
C HIS A 73 5.28 -35.37 -33.39
N ASN A 74 4.80 -34.36 -34.12
CA ASN A 74 4.60 -34.42 -35.58
C ASN A 74 5.74 -33.77 -36.36
N GLY A 75 6.92 -33.68 -35.81
CA GLY A 75 8.10 -33.17 -36.47
C GLY A 75 8.49 -34.05 -37.70
N THR A 76 9.48 -33.58 -38.43
CA THR A 76 9.96 -34.27 -39.65
C THR A 76 10.44 -35.70 -39.32
N HIS A 77 10.32 -36.60 -40.28
CA HIS A 77 10.82 -37.95 -40.16
C HIS A 77 12.31 -37.99 -39.82
N PHE A 78 12.77 -39.16 -39.31
CA PHE A 78 14.20 -39.37 -39.06
C PHE A 78 14.94 -39.67 -40.38
N THR A 79 16.16 -39.16 -40.45
CA THR A 79 17.14 -39.58 -41.45
C THR A 79 17.96 -40.77 -40.95
N GLU A 80 18.66 -41.44 -41.87
CA GLU A 80 19.62 -42.50 -41.47
C GLU A 80 20.69 -41.98 -40.46
N LYS A 81 21.10 -40.69 -40.62
CA LYS A 81 22.05 -40.05 -39.73
C LYS A 81 21.47 -39.93 -38.30
N ASP A 82 20.16 -39.59 -38.17
CA ASP A 82 19.49 -39.45 -36.90
C ASP A 82 19.32 -40.79 -36.17
N ILE A 83 18.97 -41.89 -36.88
CA ILE A 83 18.91 -43.22 -36.29
C ILE A 83 20.29 -43.63 -35.78
N ARG A 84 21.35 -43.37 -36.55
CA ARG A 84 22.74 -43.67 -36.11
C ARG A 84 23.11 -42.84 -34.89
N GLY A 85 22.74 -41.57 -34.91
CA GLY A 85 22.94 -40.65 -33.80
C GLY A 85 22.23 -41.11 -32.52
N LEU A 86 20.97 -41.54 -32.61
CA LEU A 86 20.14 -42.02 -31.52
C LEU A 86 20.66 -43.34 -30.89
N ILE A 87 20.96 -44.33 -31.74
CA ILE A 87 21.42 -45.66 -31.26
C ILE A 87 22.85 -45.56 -30.74
N ASN A 88 23.77 -44.89 -31.42
CA ASN A 88 25.18 -44.84 -31.06
C ASN A 88 25.53 -43.63 -30.16
N GLN A 89 24.59 -42.79 -29.86
CA GLN A 89 24.78 -41.57 -29.10
C GLN A 89 25.91 -40.69 -29.64
N ILE A 90 25.91 -40.48 -30.94
CA ILE A 90 26.81 -39.59 -31.69
C ILE A 90 25.97 -38.40 -32.13
N SER A 91 26.50 -37.19 -31.96
CA SER A 91 25.78 -36.03 -32.46
C SER A 91 25.54 -36.12 -33.96
N SER A 92 24.29 -36.07 -34.42
CA SER A 92 23.97 -35.95 -35.85
C SER A 92 24.16 -34.50 -36.35
N LYS A 93 24.41 -33.56 -35.43
CA LYS A 93 24.47 -32.12 -35.68
C LYS A 93 25.92 -31.66 -35.92
N GLU A 94 26.58 -32.17 -36.92
CA GLU A 94 27.86 -31.61 -37.37
C GLU A 94 27.56 -30.37 -38.24
N VAL A 95 27.98 -29.19 -37.77
CA VAL A 95 27.92 -27.93 -38.51
C VAL A 95 29.19 -27.84 -39.39
N GLU A 96 29.06 -27.67 -40.68
CA GLU A 96 30.18 -27.30 -41.54
C GLU A 96 30.72 -25.91 -41.09
N GLU A 97 32.06 -25.76 -41.09
CA GLU A 97 32.68 -24.47 -40.74
C GLU A 97 32.12 -23.33 -41.59
N GLY A 98 31.38 -22.38 -40.94
CA GLY A 98 30.82 -21.19 -41.59
C GLY A 98 29.31 -21.18 -41.79
N GLN A 99 28.56 -22.21 -41.33
CA GLN A 99 27.09 -22.18 -41.33
C GLN A 99 26.55 -21.95 -39.89
N GLU A 100 25.67 -20.96 -39.71
CA GLU A 100 24.91 -20.78 -38.49
C GLU A 100 23.85 -21.89 -38.37
N SER A 101 23.98 -22.77 -37.41
CA SER A 101 22.99 -23.82 -37.15
C SER A 101 21.80 -23.24 -36.36
N LYS A 102 20.59 -23.37 -36.86
CA LYS A 102 19.34 -23.09 -36.14
C LYS A 102 18.98 -24.12 -35.09
N GLN A 103 19.86 -25.11 -34.85
CA GLN A 103 19.63 -26.22 -33.93
C GLN A 103 20.24 -25.92 -32.56
N THR A 104 19.45 -26.12 -31.47
CA THR A 104 19.80 -25.77 -30.07
C THR A 104 20.76 -26.78 -29.41
N GLY A 105 20.87 -28.01 -29.92
CA GLY A 105 21.62 -29.11 -29.31
C GLY A 105 23.10 -29.13 -29.61
N LYS A 106 23.89 -28.24 -28.98
CA LYS A 106 25.34 -28.13 -29.20
C LYS A 106 26.18 -29.37 -28.82
N PHE A 107 25.71 -30.24 -27.90
CA PHE A 107 26.57 -31.30 -27.31
C PHE A 107 26.13 -32.73 -27.60
N GLY A 108 25.00 -32.99 -28.23
CA GLY A 108 24.53 -34.33 -28.63
C GLY A 108 24.28 -35.34 -27.49
N THR A 109 24.37 -34.90 -26.25
CA THR A 109 24.27 -35.75 -25.05
C THR A 109 22.99 -35.52 -24.25
N GLY A 110 22.15 -34.54 -24.65
CA GLY A 110 20.95 -34.12 -23.94
C GLY A 110 19.92 -35.25 -23.83
N PHE A 111 19.72 -36.00 -24.93
CA PHE A 111 18.77 -37.13 -24.94
C PHE A 111 19.05 -38.17 -23.86
N LEU A 112 20.32 -38.34 -23.41
CA LEU A 112 20.64 -39.28 -22.33
C LEU A 112 19.96 -38.91 -20.98
N THR A 113 19.59 -37.66 -20.77
CA THR A 113 18.86 -37.24 -19.53
C THR A 113 17.48 -37.88 -19.45
N THR A 114 16.86 -38.21 -20.59
CA THR A 114 15.55 -38.86 -20.63
C THR A 114 15.57 -40.28 -20.01
N HIS A 115 16.77 -40.90 -19.95
CA HIS A 115 16.98 -42.18 -19.30
C HIS A 115 16.86 -42.13 -17.75
N LEU A 116 16.68 -40.96 -17.16
CA LEU A 116 16.23 -40.81 -15.78
C LEU A 116 14.81 -41.38 -15.59
N LEU A 117 13.95 -41.27 -16.61
CA LEU A 117 12.60 -41.88 -16.59
C LEU A 117 12.65 -43.39 -16.73
N SER A 118 13.45 -43.91 -17.64
CA SER A 118 13.60 -45.34 -17.87
C SER A 118 14.90 -45.65 -18.58
N LYS A 119 15.57 -46.69 -18.17
CA LYS A 119 16.76 -47.18 -18.91
C LYS A 119 16.41 -47.86 -20.24
N VAL A 120 15.17 -48.21 -20.46
CA VAL A 120 14.66 -48.76 -21.71
C VAL A 120 13.58 -47.84 -22.26
N ILE A 121 13.80 -47.33 -23.45
CA ILE A 121 12.90 -46.44 -24.16
C ILE A 121 12.39 -47.19 -25.38
N GLN A 122 11.09 -47.25 -25.58
CA GLN A 122 10.53 -47.68 -26.86
C GLN A 122 10.48 -46.47 -27.79
N VAL A 123 11.13 -46.54 -28.92
CA VAL A 123 11.19 -45.45 -29.91
C VAL A 123 10.43 -45.92 -31.15
N GLU A 124 9.54 -45.11 -31.64
CA GLU A 124 8.73 -45.36 -32.84
C GLU A 124 8.81 -44.11 -33.74
N GLY A 125 8.85 -44.34 -35.06
CA GLY A 125 8.94 -43.22 -35.99
C GLY A 125 8.87 -43.68 -37.46
N ILE A 126 9.13 -42.70 -38.30
CA ILE A 126 9.32 -42.86 -39.71
C ILE A 126 10.77 -42.49 -40.05
N VAL A 127 11.44 -43.31 -40.84
CA VAL A 127 12.76 -43.00 -41.36
C VAL A 127 12.71 -42.87 -42.89
N GLU A 128 13.38 -41.85 -43.38
CA GLU A 128 13.65 -41.64 -44.82
C GLU A 128 15.04 -42.17 -45.13
N THR A 129 15.11 -43.01 -46.21
CA THR A 129 16.38 -43.54 -46.75
C THR A 129 16.99 -42.59 -47.77
N VAL A 130 18.25 -42.85 -48.13
CA VAL A 130 18.94 -42.10 -49.19
C VAL A 130 18.22 -42.13 -50.53
N ASP A 131 17.41 -43.18 -50.78
CA ASP A 131 16.62 -43.38 -51.98
C ASP A 131 15.23 -42.70 -51.93
N GLU A 132 14.98 -41.85 -50.92
CA GLU A 132 13.69 -41.15 -50.65
C GLU A 132 12.51 -42.11 -50.39
N GLU A 133 12.78 -43.28 -49.82
CA GLU A 133 11.78 -44.22 -49.38
C GLU A 133 11.48 -44.11 -47.87
N TYR A 134 10.23 -44.22 -47.45
CA TYR A 134 9.81 -44.12 -46.08
C TYR A 134 9.51 -45.47 -45.44
N TYR A 135 10.01 -45.70 -44.21
CA TYR A 135 9.77 -46.90 -43.44
C TYR A 135 9.32 -46.56 -42.03
N ARG A 136 8.26 -47.22 -41.56
CA ARG A 136 7.94 -47.15 -40.13
C ARG A 136 8.85 -48.09 -39.37
N PHE A 137 9.34 -47.58 -38.20
CA PHE A 137 10.18 -48.36 -37.34
C PHE A 137 9.66 -48.32 -35.88
N SER A 138 10.04 -49.38 -35.14
CA SER A 138 9.77 -49.47 -33.69
C SER A 138 10.84 -50.32 -33.06
N PHE A 139 11.64 -49.78 -32.14
CA PHE A 139 12.70 -50.51 -31.50
C PHE A 139 12.94 -50.04 -30.02
N PRO A 140 13.39 -50.99 -29.11
CA PRO A 140 13.78 -50.65 -27.76
C PRO A 140 15.21 -50.09 -27.72
N LEU A 141 15.41 -48.96 -27.12
CA LEU A 141 16.71 -48.36 -26.79
C LEU A 141 17.08 -48.70 -25.35
N ASP A 142 17.78 -49.83 -25.14
CA ASP A 142 18.13 -50.33 -23.80
C ASP A 142 19.53 -49.84 -23.37
N ARG A 143 19.55 -49.07 -22.26
CA ARG A 143 20.77 -48.50 -21.63
C ARG A 143 21.08 -49.17 -20.28
N ASN A 144 20.47 -50.33 -19.97
CA ASN A 144 20.78 -51.10 -18.76
C ASN A 144 22.15 -51.78 -18.86
N GLY A 145 23.20 -51.20 -18.34
CA GLY A 145 24.52 -51.78 -18.31
C GLY A 145 25.50 -50.90 -17.56
N LYS A 146 26.27 -51.48 -16.63
CA LYS A 146 27.31 -50.82 -15.86
C LYS A 146 28.70 -51.01 -16.45
N THR A 147 28.83 -51.89 -17.44
CA THR A 147 30.10 -52.18 -18.14
C THR A 147 29.88 -52.22 -19.63
N THR A 148 30.94 -51.99 -20.38
CA THR A 148 30.87 -52.05 -21.85
C THR A 148 30.46 -53.41 -22.36
N GLY A 149 30.89 -54.47 -21.72
CA GLY A 149 30.47 -55.87 -22.04
C GLY A 149 28.96 -56.09 -21.87
N GLN A 150 28.28 -55.36 -20.99
CA GLN A 150 26.84 -55.43 -20.80
C GLN A 150 26.06 -54.53 -21.77
N LEU A 151 26.63 -53.35 -22.14
CA LEU A 151 25.92 -52.40 -22.94
C LEU A 151 26.09 -52.64 -24.45
N VAL A 152 27.24 -53.10 -24.96
CA VAL A 152 27.48 -53.36 -26.36
C VAL A 152 26.42 -54.29 -27.00
N PRO A 153 26.07 -55.48 -26.38
CA PRO A 153 25.02 -56.34 -26.88
C PRO A 153 23.65 -55.65 -27.03
N LYS A 154 23.36 -54.69 -26.13
CA LYS A 154 22.08 -53.95 -26.12
C LYS A 154 22.03 -52.91 -27.24
N ILE A 155 23.16 -52.27 -27.56
CA ILE A 155 23.29 -51.41 -28.72
C ILE A 155 23.08 -52.24 -30.00
N GLU A 156 23.68 -53.41 -30.10
CA GLU A 156 23.55 -54.33 -31.26
C GLU A 156 22.10 -54.84 -31.39
N ASN A 157 21.43 -55.14 -30.24
CA ASN A 157 20.01 -55.54 -30.26
C ASN A 157 19.12 -54.39 -30.74
N ALA A 158 19.40 -53.13 -30.37
CA ALA A 158 18.65 -51.97 -30.88
C ALA A 158 18.75 -51.86 -32.41
N TRP A 159 19.98 -52.06 -32.97
CA TRP A 159 20.19 -52.13 -34.43
C TRP A 159 19.40 -53.27 -35.05
N THR A 160 19.44 -54.48 -34.44
CA THR A 160 18.71 -55.64 -34.98
C THR A 160 17.19 -55.38 -34.96
N ALA A 161 16.64 -54.87 -33.85
CA ALA A 161 15.23 -54.58 -33.74
C ALA A 161 14.80 -53.47 -34.72
N PHE A 162 15.66 -52.46 -34.95
CA PHE A 162 15.40 -51.42 -35.95
C PHE A 162 15.28 -52.04 -37.35
N HIS A 163 16.24 -52.85 -37.78
CA HIS A 163 16.18 -53.51 -39.09
C HIS A 163 14.99 -54.44 -39.24
N GLU A 164 14.71 -55.32 -38.25
CA GLU A 164 13.55 -56.21 -38.23
C GLU A 164 12.24 -55.41 -38.33
N SER A 165 12.13 -54.24 -37.63
CA SER A 165 10.94 -53.43 -37.68
C SER A 165 10.72 -52.70 -39.00
N THR A 166 11.75 -52.51 -39.84
CA THR A 166 11.65 -51.83 -41.12
C THR A 166 11.45 -52.80 -42.32
N GLU A 167 11.79 -54.11 -42.19
CA GLU A 167 11.81 -55.07 -43.31
C GLU A 167 10.49 -55.18 -44.12
N ASP A 168 9.31 -55.11 -43.43
CA ASP A 168 7.99 -55.20 -44.06
C ASP A 168 7.10 -53.96 -43.84
N ASN A 169 7.70 -52.82 -43.42
CA ASN A 169 6.97 -51.62 -43.00
C ASN A 169 7.28 -50.39 -43.91
N GLN A 170 7.57 -50.60 -45.21
CA GLN A 170 7.65 -49.55 -46.20
C GLN A 170 6.27 -48.89 -46.37
N ILE A 171 6.24 -47.56 -46.50
CA ILE A 171 5.03 -46.77 -46.74
C ILE A 171 5.28 -45.82 -47.91
N ASP A 172 4.26 -45.54 -48.71
CA ASP A 172 4.38 -44.66 -49.87
C ASP A 172 4.35 -43.18 -49.46
N GLU A 173 3.51 -42.85 -48.43
CA GLU A 173 3.33 -41.53 -47.88
C GLU A 173 2.84 -41.61 -46.41
N TYR A 174 2.95 -40.55 -45.69
CA TYR A 174 2.42 -40.40 -44.35
C TYR A 174 1.82 -39.03 -44.13
N ASP A 175 0.85 -38.90 -43.21
CA ASP A 175 0.31 -37.63 -42.78
C ASP A 175 1.29 -36.93 -41.86
N GLU A 176 1.80 -35.78 -42.31
CA GLU A 176 2.79 -34.99 -41.53
C GLU A 176 2.19 -34.30 -40.33
N ASP A 177 0.85 -34.17 -40.26
CA ASP A 177 0.16 -33.58 -39.11
C ASP A 177 -0.07 -34.62 -38.00
N ASP A 178 0.06 -35.91 -38.27
CA ASP A 178 -0.02 -36.99 -37.31
C ASP A 178 1.24 -37.04 -36.40
N PHE A 179 1.06 -37.44 -35.13
CA PHE A 179 2.18 -37.67 -34.21
C PHE A 179 2.97 -38.93 -34.59
N ASN A 180 3.74 -38.86 -35.63
CA ASN A 180 4.48 -39.97 -36.22
C ASN A 180 5.68 -40.40 -35.37
N THR A 181 6.25 -39.53 -34.53
CA THR A 181 7.35 -39.86 -33.63
C THR A 181 6.86 -40.04 -32.19
N SER A 182 7.27 -41.15 -31.56
CA SER A 182 6.89 -41.48 -30.19
C SER A 182 8.06 -42.04 -29.40
N PHE A 183 8.18 -41.60 -28.14
CA PHE A 183 9.12 -42.08 -27.12
C PHE A 183 8.33 -42.54 -25.90
N THR A 184 8.35 -43.87 -25.62
CA THR A 184 7.64 -44.43 -24.49
C THR A 184 8.58 -44.87 -23.39
N TYR A 185 8.33 -44.42 -22.17
CA TYR A 185 9.12 -44.70 -20.96
C TYR A 185 8.26 -45.44 -19.95
N ASN A 186 8.66 -46.65 -19.58
CA ASN A 186 8.02 -47.40 -18.52
C ASN A 186 8.61 -47.06 -17.15
N LEU A 187 7.80 -46.57 -16.23
CA LEU A 187 8.19 -46.11 -14.90
C LEU A 187 8.13 -47.26 -13.89
N ALA A 188 9.22 -47.96 -13.68
CA ALA A 188 9.30 -49.14 -12.81
C ALA A 188 9.45 -48.80 -11.32
N SER A 189 10.16 -47.71 -10.98
CA SER A 189 10.45 -47.31 -9.59
C SER A 189 9.60 -46.11 -9.13
N LYS A 190 9.51 -45.95 -7.80
CA LYS A 190 8.87 -44.76 -7.21
C LYS A 190 9.58 -43.45 -7.61
N GLU A 191 10.90 -43.50 -7.63
CA GLU A 191 11.75 -42.37 -7.99
C GLU A 191 11.49 -41.92 -9.45
N GLN A 192 11.43 -42.88 -10.42
CA GLN A 192 11.08 -42.56 -11.80
C GLN A 192 9.72 -41.90 -11.94
N LYS A 193 8.71 -42.35 -11.18
CA LYS A 193 7.38 -41.77 -11.15
C LYS A 193 7.38 -40.34 -10.59
N GLU A 194 8.23 -40.08 -9.59
CA GLU A 194 8.41 -38.77 -8.99
C GLU A 194 9.11 -37.82 -9.98
N ILE A 195 10.20 -38.27 -10.63
CA ILE A 195 10.88 -37.51 -11.69
C ILE A 195 9.91 -37.16 -12.81
N ALA A 196 9.09 -38.14 -13.26
CA ALA A 196 8.09 -37.91 -14.29
C ALA A 196 7.05 -36.85 -13.88
N ARG A 197 6.54 -36.93 -12.66
CA ARG A 197 5.56 -35.98 -12.14
C ARG A 197 6.15 -34.57 -12.06
N ILE A 198 7.31 -34.42 -11.39
CA ILE A 198 7.99 -33.13 -11.27
C ILE A 198 8.24 -32.54 -12.66
N GLY A 199 8.76 -33.31 -13.59
CA GLY A 199 9.03 -32.84 -14.93
C GLY A 199 7.80 -32.37 -15.70
N VAL A 200 6.66 -33.09 -15.59
CA VAL A 200 5.40 -32.64 -16.21
C VAL A 200 4.85 -31.38 -15.54
N ASP A 201 4.95 -31.26 -14.21
CA ASP A 201 4.47 -30.09 -13.48
C ASP A 201 5.30 -28.83 -13.82
N GLU A 202 6.63 -28.94 -13.80
CA GLU A 202 7.54 -27.86 -14.22
C GLU A 202 7.32 -27.48 -15.69
N PHE A 203 7.22 -28.46 -16.57
CA PHE A 203 6.94 -28.27 -17.98
C PHE A 203 5.63 -27.51 -18.20
N THR A 204 4.56 -27.91 -17.53
CA THR A 204 3.24 -27.27 -17.60
C THR A 204 3.29 -25.81 -17.18
N GLN A 205 4.10 -25.50 -16.17
CA GLN A 205 4.25 -24.14 -15.64
C GLN A 205 5.02 -23.22 -16.59
N LEU A 206 6.06 -23.74 -17.28
CA LEU A 206 6.99 -22.94 -18.06
C LEU A 206 6.64 -22.89 -19.57
N ILE A 207 5.81 -23.82 -20.05
CA ILE A 207 5.46 -23.90 -21.47
C ILE A 207 4.85 -22.62 -22.06
N PRO A 208 4.08 -21.79 -21.33
CA PRO A 208 3.61 -20.53 -21.86
C PRO A 208 4.73 -19.61 -22.33
N PHE A 209 5.85 -19.56 -21.61
CA PHE A 209 7.01 -18.75 -21.98
C PHE A 209 7.73 -19.35 -23.20
N VAL A 210 7.86 -20.66 -23.24
CA VAL A 210 8.50 -21.36 -24.37
C VAL A 210 7.72 -21.12 -25.66
N LEU A 211 6.39 -21.20 -25.61
CA LEU A 211 5.54 -20.90 -26.77
C LEU A 211 5.64 -19.42 -27.21
N ALA A 212 5.81 -18.51 -26.27
CA ALA A 212 6.02 -17.09 -26.56
C ALA A 212 7.38 -16.87 -27.26
N PHE A 213 8.44 -17.56 -26.82
CA PHE A 213 9.78 -17.40 -27.34
C PHE A 213 10.03 -18.16 -28.64
N ILE A 214 9.35 -19.29 -28.85
CA ILE A 214 9.62 -20.23 -29.95
C ILE A 214 8.37 -20.44 -30.80
N PRO A 215 8.08 -19.53 -31.76
CA PRO A 215 6.86 -19.61 -32.59
C PRO A 215 6.75 -20.86 -33.46
N VAL A 216 7.85 -21.59 -33.67
CA VAL A 216 7.87 -22.82 -34.44
C VAL A 216 7.18 -23.98 -33.72
N ILE A 217 7.00 -23.89 -32.39
CA ILE A 217 6.16 -24.80 -31.61
C ILE A 217 4.71 -24.33 -31.72
N ASP A 218 3.88 -25.09 -32.44
CA ASP A 218 2.47 -24.75 -32.70
C ASP A 218 1.60 -24.95 -31.48
N SER A 219 1.67 -26.16 -30.90
CA SER A 219 0.89 -26.51 -29.73
C SER A 219 1.56 -27.57 -28.87
N VAL A 220 1.20 -27.56 -27.59
CA VAL A 220 1.64 -28.56 -26.60
C VAL A 220 0.41 -29.13 -25.91
N ASN A 221 0.22 -30.44 -26.02
CA ASN A 221 -0.85 -31.18 -25.38
C ASN A 221 -0.30 -32.03 -24.22
N ILE A 222 -0.89 -31.91 -23.03
CA ILE A 222 -0.51 -32.64 -21.83
C ILE A 222 -1.71 -33.46 -21.34
N ILE A 223 -1.60 -34.77 -21.42
CA ILE A 223 -2.60 -35.72 -20.97
C ILE A 223 -2.12 -36.32 -19.64
N ASP A 224 -2.73 -35.91 -18.56
CA ASP A 224 -2.46 -36.48 -17.24
C ASP A 224 -3.54 -37.46 -16.82
N ASN A 225 -3.29 -38.76 -17.10
CA ASN A 225 -4.21 -39.83 -16.76
C ASN A 225 -4.32 -40.10 -15.26
N ILE A 226 -3.36 -39.62 -14.45
CA ILE A 226 -3.37 -39.77 -12.98
C ILE A 226 -4.40 -38.82 -12.39
N ASN A 227 -4.33 -37.52 -12.79
CA ASN A 227 -5.23 -36.45 -12.35
C ASN A 227 -6.48 -36.32 -13.25
N LYS A 228 -6.56 -37.10 -14.34
CA LYS A 228 -7.65 -37.10 -15.34
C LYS A 228 -7.84 -35.71 -15.96
N SER A 229 -6.76 -35.03 -16.29
CA SER A 229 -6.76 -33.74 -16.96
C SER A 229 -6.13 -33.83 -18.36
N VAL A 230 -6.68 -33.06 -19.29
CA VAL A 230 -6.11 -32.82 -20.60
C VAL A 230 -5.96 -31.33 -20.76
N THR A 231 -4.73 -30.89 -20.96
CA THR A 231 -4.37 -29.47 -21.09
C THR A 231 -3.65 -29.23 -22.40
N LYS A 232 -4.15 -28.33 -23.23
CA LYS A 232 -3.52 -27.90 -24.48
C LYS A 232 -3.12 -26.44 -24.36
N PHE A 233 -1.92 -26.10 -24.81
CA PHE A 233 -1.43 -24.74 -24.92
C PHE A 233 -1.17 -24.39 -26.38
N GLU A 234 -1.57 -23.17 -26.79
CA GLU A 234 -1.41 -22.62 -28.14
C GLU A 234 -1.07 -21.13 -28.05
N ASN A 235 -0.19 -20.63 -28.92
CA ASN A 235 0.12 -19.21 -29.02
C ASN A 235 -0.91 -18.51 -29.91
N SER A 236 -1.41 -17.33 -29.50
CA SER A 236 -2.30 -16.51 -30.32
C SER A 236 -1.58 -15.79 -31.48
N GLU A 237 -0.25 -15.65 -31.38
CA GLU A 237 0.63 -14.92 -32.30
C GLU A 237 0.34 -13.40 -32.44
N GLU A 238 -0.75 -12.88 -31.87
CA GLU A 238 -1.11 -11.47 -31.91
C GLU A 238 -0.68 -10.78 -30.61
N LEU A 239 -0.09 -9.59 -30.75
CA LEU A 239 0.25 -8.72 -29.62
C LEU A 239 -0.85 -7.67 -29.43
N GLU A 240 -1.47 -7.68 -28.28
CA GLU A 240 -2.37 -6.61 -27.82
C GLU A 240 -1.52 -5.47 -27.24
N ASP A 241 -1.80 -4.23 -27.65
CA ASP A 241 -1.09 -3.01 -27.23
C ASP A 241 0.44 -3.09 -27.43
N ASP A 242 0.94 -3.89 -28.39
CA ASP A 242 2.35 -4.15 -28.67
C ASP A 242 3.17 -4.75 -27.50
N VAL A 243 2.54 -5.18 -26.41
CA VAL A 243 3.23 -5.69 -25.20
C VAL A 243 2.59 -6.93 -24.59
N LEU A 244 1.34 -7.25 -24.91
CA LEU A 244 0.63 -8.39 -24.35
C LEU A 244 0.48 -9.50 -25.36
N LEU A 245 1.07 -10.65 -25.06
CA LEU A 245 0.93 -11.87 -25.83
C LEU A 245 0.01 -12.84 -25.09
N SER A 246 -0.96 -13.42 -25.79
CA SER A 246 -1.88 -14.37 -25.23
C SER A 246 -1.50 -15.81 -25.55
N ILE A 247 -1.40 -16.65 -24.52
CA ILE A 247 -1.27 -18.09 -24.65
C ILE A 247 -2.60 -18.72 -24.25
N ILE A 248 -3.21 -19.42 -25.15
CA ILE A 248 -4.50 -20.09 -24.94
C ILE A 248 -4.26 -21.43 -24.26
N LYS A 249 -4.70 -21.56 -23.01
CA LYS A 249 -4.73 -22.80 -22.25
C LYS A 249 -6.12 -23.40 -22.32
N THR A 250 -6.27 -24.57 -22.93
CA THR A 250 -7.53 -25.34 -22.91
C THR A 250 -7.38 -26.49 -21.94
N GLU A 251 -8.07 -26.46 -20.81
CA GLU A 251 -8.05 -27.51 -19.79
C GLU A 251 -9.42 -28.16 -19.67
N ASN A 252 -9.50 -29.47 -19.91
CA ASN A 252 -10.75 -30.24 -19.89
C ASN A 252 -11.89 -29.56 -20.67
N LYS A 253 -11.59 -29.04 -21.88
CA LYS A 253 -12.48 -28.32 -22.78
C LYS A 253 -12.87 -26.88 -22.32
N LYS A 254 -12.31 -26.36 -21.23
CA LYS A 254 -12.46 -24.97 -20.84
C LYS A 254 -11.26 -24.18 -21.31
N LYS A 255 -11.51 -23.07 -21.93
CA LYS A 255 -10.47 -22.15 -22.40
C LYS A 255 -10.14 -21.12 -21.32
N PHE A 256 -8.86 -20.90 -21.10
CA PHE A 256 -8.27 -19.86 -20.27
C PHE A 256 -7.24 -19.11 -21.11
N GLU A 257 -7.07 -17.85 -20.84
CA GLU A 257 -6.06 -17.03 -21.46
C GLU A 257 -4.96 -16.70 -20.45
N ILE A 258 -3.73 -17.01 -20.78
CA ILE A 258 -2.54 -16.63 -19.99
C ILE A 258 -1.93 -15.47 -20.73
N LYS A 259 -1.97 -14.28 -20.17
CA LYS A 259 -1.36 -13.09 -20.76
C LYS A 259 0.06 -12.91 -20.25
N LEU A 260 0.96 -12.70 -21.19
CA LEU A 260 2.37 -12.42 -20.95
C LEU A 260 2.69 -10.99 -21.40
N LEU A 261 3.38 -10.22 -20.56
CA LEU A 261 4.16 -9.09 -21.05
C LEU A 261 5.28 -9.65 -21.92
N PHE A 262 5.41 -9.16 -23.13
CA PHE A 262 6.35 -9.68 -24.10
C PHE A 262 6.96 -8.55 -24.92
N ALA A 263 8.28 -8.60 -25.08
CA ALA A 263 8.98 -7.77 -26.05
C ALA A 263 10.14 -8.56 -26.64
N LYS A 264 10.46 -8.30 -27.90
CA LYS A 264 11.56 -8.95 -28.60
C LYS A 264 12.24 -8.02 -29.60
N ASP A 265 13.51 -8.28 -29.83
CA ASP A 265 14.28 -7.86 -31.02
C ASP A 265 14.76 -9.09 -31.82
N ASP A 266 15.76 -8.91 -32.66
CA ASP A 266 16.28 -10.01 -33.52
C ASP A 266 16.96 -11.12 -32.71
N ASP A 267 17.62 -10.80 -31.59
CA ASP A 267 18.48 -11.70 -30.81
C ASP A 267 17.95 -12.06 -29.42
N VAL A 268 17.11 -11.20 -28.85
CA VAL A 268 16.68 -11.28 -27.46
C VAL A 268 15.17 -11.11 -27.36
N ALA A 269 14.54 -11.92 -26.51
CA ALA A 269 13.15 -11.72 -26.10
C ALA A 269 13.07 -11.67 -24.58
N ILE A 270 12.15 -10.88 -24.08
CA ILE A 270 11.85 -10.81 -22.64
C ILE A 270 10.37 -11.06 -22.39
N ALA A 271 10.06 -11.67 -21.23
CA ALA A 271 8.68 -11.91 -20.86
C ALA A 271 8.46 -11.81 -19.34
N SER A 272 7.23 -11.46 -18.97
CA SER A 272 6.69 -11.58 -17.63
C SER A 272 5.24 -12.04 -17.72
N ILE A 273 4.65 -12.45 -16.59
CA ILE A 273 3.26 -12.90 -16.56
C ILE A 273 2.37 -11.83 -15.94
N VAL A 274 1.17 -11.65 -16.45
CA VAL A 274 0.17 -10.73 -15.91
C VAL A 274 -1.15 -11.45 -15.66
N GLU A 275 -1.94 -10.88 -14.76
CA GLU A 275 -3.30 -11.31 -14.47
C GLU A 275 -4.26 -10.17 -14.74
N GLU A 276 -5.35 -10.47 -15.39
CA GLU A 276 -6.44 -9.51 -15.59
C GLU A 276 -7.15 -9.24 -14.26
N THR A 277 -7.41 -7.97 -13.97
CA THR A 277 -8.09 -7.48 -12.78
C THR A 277 -9.26 -6.58 -13.18
N GLU A 278 -10.12 -6.22 -12.23
CA GLU A 278 -11.23 -5.29 -12.50
C GLU A 278 -10.77 -3.92 -13.06
N ASN A 279 -9.51 -3.53 -12.79
CA ASN A 279 -8.94 -2.22 -13.17
C ASN A 279 -7.77 -2.32 -14.16
N GLY A 280 -7.72 -3.36 -14.98
CA GLY A 280 -6.63 -3.59 -15.94
C GLY A 280 -5.80 -4.81 -15.58
N TYR A 281 -4.48 -4.74 -15.74
CA TYR A 281 -3.58 -5.88 -15.54
C TYR A 281 -2.69 -5.68 -14.33
N ALA A 282 -2.46 -6.75 -13.54
CA ALA A 282 -1.48 -6.81 -12.47
C ALA A 282 -0.31 -7.72 -12.84
N ILE A 283 0.91 -7.24 -12.66
CA ILE A 283 2.13 -7.98 -12.95
C ILE A 283 2.35 -9.03 -11.86
N LYS A 284 2.63 -10.26 -12.24
CA LYS A 284 2.84 -11.38 -11.31
C LYS A 284 4.30 -11.52 -10.88
N ASN A 285 4.48 -12.16 -9.73
CA ASN A 285 5.81 -12.47 -9.21
C ASN A 285 6.42 -13.65 -9.96
N LEU A 286 7.66 -13.48 -10.42
CA LEU A 286 8.44 -14.49 -11.12
C LEU A 286 9.47 -15.21 -10.20
N LYS A 287 9.34 -15.14 -8.87
CA LYS A 287 10.36 -15.62 -7.93
C LYS A 287 10.76 -17.08 -8.17
N ASP A 288 9.78 -17.93 -8.47
CA ASP A 288 9.99 -19.38 -8.62
C ASP A 288 10.22 -19.80 -10.09
N PHE A 289 10.44 -18.84 -10.97
CA PHE A 289 10.68 -19.09 -12.39
C PHE A 289 12.15 -18.89 -12.75
N PRO A 290 12.75 -19.78 -13.60
CA PRO A 290 14.04 -19.51 -14.20
C PRO A 290 14.04 -18.17 -14.92
N LYS A 291 15.10 -17.38 -14.74
CA LYS A 291 15.20 -16.04 -15.36
C LYS A 291 15.84 -16.06 -16.74
N LEU A 292 16.62 -17.10 -17.04
CA LEU A 292 17.33 -17.22 -18.29
C LEU A 292 16.83 -18.41 -19.10
N PHE A 293 16.64 -18.21 -20.38
CA PHE A 293 16.25 -19.20 -21.36
C PHE A 293 17.25 -19.15 -22.52
N CYS A 294 17.69 -20.30 -22.96
CA CYS A 294 18.38 -20.49 -24.23
C CYS A 294 17.44 -21.31 -25.10
N ASP A 295 16.41 -20.68 -25.64
CA ASP A 295 15.14 -21.23 -26.15
C ASP A 295 14.34 -21.95 -25.05
N PHE A 296 15.00 -22.82 -24.30
CA PHE A 296 14.43 -23.59 -23.20
C PHE A 296 14.97 -23.10 -21.86
N PRO A 297 14.22 -23.30 -20.77
CA PRO A 297 14.60 -22.76 -19.48
C PRO A 297 15.95 -23.30 -18.99
N LEU A 298 16.78 -22.43 -18.48
CA LEU A 298 17.99 -22.81 -17.75
C LEU A 298 17.61 -22.98 -16.26
N ILE A 299 17.21 -24.22 -15.92
CA ILE A 299 16.77 -24.55 -14.55
C ILE A 299 17.93 -24.36 -13.57
N GLY A 300 17.69 -23.62 -12.46
CA GLY A 300 18.73 -23.16 -11.55
C GLY A 300 19.05 -21.68 -11.67
N THR A 301 18.38 -20.95 -12.58
CA THR A 301 18.51 -19.48 -12.72
C THR A 301 17.39 -18.70 -12.02
N GLU A 302 16.63 -19.32 -11.13
CA GLU A 302 15.54 -18.69 -10.36
C GLU A 302 16.05 -17.51 -9.55
N ASP A 303 17.24 -17.66 -8.94
CA ASP A 303 17.91 -16.61 -8.16
C ASP A 303 18.79 -15.66 -9.00
N PHE A 304 18.68 -15.67 -10.31
CA PHE A 304 19.44 -14.76 -11.18
C PHE A 304 19.04 -13.29 -11.00
N HIS A 305 17.94 -13.02 -10.32
CA HIS A 305 17.49 -11.69 -9.90
C HIS A 305 17.37 -10.65 -11.03
N PHE A 306 16.99 -11.08 -12.21
CA PHE A 306 16.61 -10.18 -13.29
C PHE A 306 15.11 -9.85 -13.22
N PRO A 307 14.67 -8.63 -13.59
CA PRO A 307 13.27 -8.20 -13.43
C PRO A 307 12.26 -9.00 -14.27
N VAL A 308 12.69 -9.54 -15.39
CA VAL A 308 11.89 -10.33 -16.34
C VAL A 308 12.63 -11.59 -16.74
N ILE A 309 11.93 -12.53 -17.38
CA ILE A 309 12.57 -13.69 -18.01
C ILE A 309 13.23 -13.20 -19.30
N VAL A 310 14.46 -13.64 -19.53
CA VAL A 310 15.26 -13.31 -20.71
C VAL A 310 15.48 -14.57 -21.54
N ASN A 311 15.16 -14.53 -22.82
CA ASN A 311 15.46 -15.58 -23.76
C ASN A 311 16.39 -15.09 -24.86
N SER A 312 17.40 -15.89 -25.17
CA SER A 312 18.17 -15.77 -26.41
C SER A 312 18.66 -17.14 -26.86
N PHE A 313 18.47 -17.44 -28.14
CA PHE A 313 19.07 -18.61 -28.77
C PHE A 313 20.60 -18.58 -28.71
N TYR A 314 21.20 -17.38 -28.72
CA TYR A 314 22.65 -17.17 -28.78
C TYR A 314 23.35 -17.26 -27.42
N PHE A 315 22.63 -17.45 -26.33
CA PHE A 315 23.26 -17.70 -25.04
C PHE A 315 24.22 -18.88 -25.10
N ASN A 316 25.36 -18.74 -24.47
CA ASN A 316 26.33 -19.78 -24.21
C ASN A 316 26.14 -20.32 -22.79
N PRO A 317 25.29 -21.36 -22.59
CA PRO A 317 25.00 -21.86 -21.26
C PRO A 317 26.18 -22.66 -20.69
N LEU A 318 26.16 -22.84 -19.38
CA LEU A 318 27.02 -23.79 -18.68
C LEU A 318 26.72 -25.22 -19.14
N MET A 319 27.65 -26.16 -18.91
CA MET A 319 27.50 -27.55 -19.35
C MET A 319 26.25 -28.20 -18.75
N GLU A 320 25.92 -27.89 -17.51
CA GLU A 320 24.71 -28.40 -16.83
C GLU A 320 23.45 -27.61 -17.15
N ARG A 321 23.54 -26.53 -17.98
CA ARG A 321 22.43 -25.65 -18.36
C ARG A 321 21.70 -25.00 -17.17
N ASP A 322 22.44 -24.75 -16.09
CA ASP A 322 21.97 -24.09 -14.85
C ASP A 322 22.44 -22.64 -14.74
N GLY A 323 22.94 -22.06 -15.83
CA GLY A 323 23.43 -20.68 -15.90
C GLY A 323 24.16 -20.40 -17.21
N VAL A 324 24.75 -19.22 -17.30
CA VAL A 324 25.54 -18.75 -18.46
C VAL A 324 26.92 -18.26 -18.01
N TRP A 325 27.90 -18.30 -18.92
CA TRP A 325 29.23 -17.79 -18.65
C TRP A 325 29.23 -16.26 -18.61
N LEU A 326 29.58 -15.66 -17.46
CA LEU A 326 29.70 -14.20 -17.30
C LEU A 326 31.06 -13.76 -16.76
N LYS A 327 31.99 -14.71 -16.47
CA LYS A 327 33.35 -14.44 -15.98
C LYS A 327 34.39 -15.04 -16.89
N GLY A 328 35.39 -14.26 -17.24
CA GLY A 328 36.50 -14.68 -18.10
C GLY A 328 36.71 -13.71 -19.25
N ASP A 329 37.28 -12.53 -18.94
CA ASP A 329 37.50 -11.46 -19.92
C ASP A 329 38.27 -11.97 -21.18
N GLY A 330 37.78 -11.55 -22.35
CA GLY A 330 38.32 -11.93 -23.64
C GLY A 330 37.95 -13.32 -24.14
N LYS A 331 37.02 -14.03 -23.46
CA LYS A 331 36.40 -15.24 -24.00
C LYS A 331 35.14 -14.87 -24.77
N GLN A 332 35.05 -15.39 -25.98
CA GLN A 332 33.92 -15.07 -26.87
C GLN A 332 32.56 -15.37 -26.24
N GLU A 333 32.40 -16.53 -25.60
CA GLU A 333 31.14 -16.96 -24.98
C GLU A 333 30.72 -16.04 -23.82
N VAL A 334 31.69 -15.43 -23.13
CA VAL A 334 31.42 -14.49 -22.02
C VAL A 334 30.96 -13.14 -22.57
N GLU A 335 31.62 -12.63 -23.60
CA GLU A 335 31.28 -11.34 -24.20
C GLU A 335 29.90 -11.42 -24.90
N GLU A 336 29.62 -12.49 -25.65
CA GLU A 336 28.29 -12.74 -26.24
C GLU A 336 27.16 -12.77 -25.18
N ASN A 337 27.35 -13.50 -24.07
CA ASN A 337 26.37 -13.55 -23.01
C ASN A 337 26.17 -12.18 -22.34
N ARG A 338 27.24 -11.40 -22.21
CA ARG A 338 27.18 -10.05 -21.64
C ARG A 338 26.40 -9.10 -22.54
N GLU A 339 26.67 -9.14 -23.87
CA GLU A 339 25.96 -8.34 -24.87
C GLU A 339 24.45 -8.66 -24.90
N ILE A 340 24.09 -9.95 -24.78
CA ILE A 340 22.68 -10.38 -24.70
C ILE A 340 22.00 -9.79 -23.47
N LEU A 341 22.64 -9.82 -22.30
CA LEU A 341 22.06 -9.25 -21.08
C LEU A 341 21.96 -7.71 -21.15
N GLU A 342 22.91 -7.03 -21.78
CA GLU A 342 22.86 -5.58 -22.00
C GLU A 342 21.69 -5.22 -22.95
N LYS A 343 21.50 -5.97 -24.06
CA LYS A 343 20.30 -5.84 -24.91
C LYS A 343 19.00 -6.10 -24.16
N ALA A 344 18.98 -7.12 -23.30
CA ALA A 344 17.80 -7.42 -22.47
C ALA A 344 17.44 -6.26 -21.52
N VAL A 345 18.43 -5.53 -20.99
CA VAL A 345 18.20 -4.31 -20.19
C VAL A 345 17.58 -3.19 -21.04
N GLU A 346 18.07 -2.99 -22.26
CA GLU A 346 17.51 -1.99 -23.17
C GLU A 346 16.05 -2.32 -23.54
N LEU A 347 15.79 -3.58 -23.86
CA LEU A 347 14.45 -4.06 -24.20
C LEU A 347 13.50 -3.98 -22.99
N TYR A 348 14.00 -4.27 -21.78
CA TYR A 348 13.26 -4.06 -20.55
C TYR A 348 12.89 -2.59 -20.34
N GLY A 349 13.79 -1.66 -20.65
CA GLY A 349 13.50 -0.23 -20.57
C GLY A 349 12.35 0.19 -21.49
N GLN A 350 12.36 -0.29 -22.74
CA GLN A 350 11.28 -0.05 -23.70
C GLN A 350 9.94 -0.66 -23.25
N LEU A 351 9.98 -1.88 -22.72
CA LEU A 351 8.81 -2.54 -22.17
C LEU A 351 8.24 -1.75 -20.99
N LEU A 352 9.09 -1.32 -20.03
CA LEU A 352 8.68 -0.59 -18.85
C LEU A 352 8.04 0.75 -19.21
N GLU A 353 8.58 1.48 -20.17
CA GLU A 353 8.02 2.72 -20.68
C GLU A 353 6.58 2.50 -21.19
N LYS A 354 6.36 1.51 -22.06
CA LYS A 354 5.04 1.19 -22.62
C LYS A 354 4.03 0.79 -21.54
N ILE A 355 4.39 -0.08 -20.60
CA ILE A 355 3.44 -0.53 -19.56
C ILE A 355 3.13 0.55 -18.54
N THR A 356 4.01 1.54 -18.32
CA THR A 356 3.70 2.70 -17.49
C THR A 356 2.68 3.63 -18.16
N GLU A 357 2.66 3.71 -19.49
CA GLU A 357 1.63 4.43 -20.24
C GLU A 357 0.27 3.71 -20.19
N LEU A 358 0.28 2.39 -20.21
CA LEU A 358 -0.93 1.54 -20.14
C LEU A 358 -1.44 1.31 -18.72
N ASN A 359 -0.77 1.84 -17.71
CA ASN A 359 -1.19 1.85 -16.31
C ASN A 359 -1.42 0.46 -15.68
N PHE A 360 -0.47 -0.45 -15.85
CA PHE A 360 -0.46 -1.74 -15.15
C PHE A 360 -0.35 -1.58 -13.63
N ASN A 361 -0.55 -2.64 -12.85
CA ASN A 361 -0.43 -2.66 -11.40
C ASN A 361 0.67 -3.63 -10.95
N ASP A 362 1.09 -3.52 -9.68
CA ASP A 362 2.06 -4.39 -9.03
C ASP A 362 3.44 -4.37 -9.69
N TYR A 363 3.91 -3.18 -10.11
CA TYR A 363 5.21 -2.97 -10.75
C TYR A 363 6.39 -3.45 -9.92
N TYR A 364 6.27 -3.55 -8.59
CA TYR A 364 7.34 -4.09 -7.74
C TYR A 364 7.79 -5.49 -8.21
N ASN A 365 6.92 -6.27 -8.86
CA ASN A 365 7.24 -7.60 -9.36
C ASN A 365 8.24 -7.62 -10.53
N ILE A 366 8.44 -6.49 -11.21
CA ILE A 366 9.44 -6.33 -12.27
C ILE A 366 10.48 -5.25 -11.97
N CYS A 367 10.63 -4.84 -10.71
CA CYS A 367 11.66 -3.87 -10.29
C CYS A 367 12.84 -4.52 -9.58
N LEU A 368 13.04 -5.83 -9.71
CA LEU A 368 14.14 -6.56 -9.10
C LEU A 368 15.48 -6.16 -9.74
N SER A 369 16.42 -5.67 -8.93
CA SER A 369 17.73 -5.23 -9.39
C SER A 369 18.85 -5.59 -8.41
N LYS A 370 18.74 -6.76 -7.77
CA LYS A 370 19.76 -7.30 -6.87
C LYS A 370 20.87 -8.01 -7.66
N ILE A 371 22.07 -8.08 -7.09
CA ILE A 371 23.13 -8.92 -7.63
C ILE A 371 22.73 -10.38 -7.38
N PRO A 372 22.75 -11.25 -8.39
CA PRO A 372 22.47 -12.67 -8.22
C PRO A 372 23.42 -13.35 -7.25
N SER A 373 22.89 -14.31 -6.46
CA SER A 373 23.71 -15.19 -5.64
C SER A 373 24.13 -16.41 -6.46
N THR A 374 25.23 -16.30 -7.21
CA THR A 374 25.69 -17.34 -8.11
C THR A 374 27.13 -17.78 -7.82
N ASN A 375 27.61 -18.79 -8.53
CA ASN A 375 28.95 -19.34 -8.32
C ASN A 375 30.02 -18.44 -8.92
N GLU A 376 30.97 -17.99 -8.10
CA GLU A 376 32.09 -17.12 -8.47
C GLU A 376 33.00 -17.65 -9.61
N LYS A 377 32.90 -18.93 -9.99
CA LYS A 377 33.70 -19.49 -11.09
C LYS A 377 33.28 -18.96 -12.45
N TYR A 378 31.99 -18.67 -12.65
CA TYR A 378 31.43 -18.26 -13.93
C TYR A 378 30.64 -16.95 -13.88
N PHE A 379 30.49 -16.34 -12.72
CA PHE A 379 29.79 -15.08 -12.52
C PHE A 379 30.73 -13.97 -12.09
N ASP A 380 30.58 -12.76 -12.63
CA ASP A 380 31.35 -11.56 -12.29
C ASP A 380 30.44 -10.50 -11.67
N ASP A 381 30.43 -10.45 -10.33
CA ASP A 381 29.62 -9.51 -9.55
C ASP A 381 29.88 -8.05 -9.94
N LYS A 382 31.15 -7.69 -10.19
CA LYS A 382 31.51 -6.30 -10.50
C LYS A 382 31.02 -5.88 -11.88
N TRP A 383 31.17 -6.77 -12.86
CA TRP A 383 30.66 -6.51 -14.19
C TRP A 383 29.13 -6.37 -14.13
N TYR A 384 28.45 -7.31 -13.49
CA TYR A 384 26.99 -7.29 -13.35
C TYR A 384 26.49 -6.03 -12.63
N GLN A 385 27.15 -5.63 -11.54
CA GLN A 385 26.83 -4.42 -10.79
C GLN A 385 26.93 -3.17 -11.65
N ASN A 386 28.01 -3.04 -12.42
CA ASN A 386 28.30 -1.83 -13.18
C ASN A 386 27.50 -1.70 -14.47
N ASN A 387 27.23 -2.79 -15.16
CA ASN A 387 26.58 -2.79 -16.48
C ASN A 387 25.10 -3.14 -16.40
N ILE A 388 24.71 -4.12 -15.61
CA ILE A 388 23.32 -4.59 -15.53
C ILE A 388 22.57 -3.90 -14.41
N GLN A 389 23.01 -4.07 -13.15
CA GLN A 389 22.29 -3.56 -11.99
C GLN A 389 22.11 -2.03 -12.03
N LYS A 390 23.19 -1.32 -12.36
CA LYS A 390 23.17 0.14 -12.44
C LYS A 390 22.19 0.61 -13.52
N SER A 391 22.24 0.00 -14.71
CA SER A 391 21.38 0.35 -15.83
C SER A 391 19.90 0.03 -15.53
N LEU A 392 19.59 -1.11 -14.90
CA LEU A 392 18.26 -1.45 -14.43
C LEU A 392 17.74 -0.40 -13.43
N ARG A 393 18.57 -0.01 -12.44
CA ARG A 393 18.18 1.00 -11.45
C ARG A 393 17.93 2.37 -12.07
N GLU A 394 18.74 2.76 -13.05
CA GLU A 394 18.53 4.01 -13.79
C GLU A 394 17.21 4.02 -14.57
N ILE A 395 16.83 2.91 -15.16
CA ILE A 395 15.53 2.75 -15.85
C ILE A 395 14.39 2.81 -14.83
N ILE A 396 14.44 2.01 -13.78
CA ILE A 396 13.41 1.91 -12.76
C ILE A 396 13.18 3.27 -12.07
N THR A 397 14.25 4.00 -11.72
CA THR A 397 14.11 5.29 -11.03
C THR A 397 13.53 6.41 -11.90
N LYS A 398 13.68 6.29 -13.23
CA LYS A 398 13.08 7.24 -14.19
C LYS A 398 11.65 6.91 -14.57
N SER A 399 11.11 5.79 -14.12
CA SER A 399 9.78 5.30 -14.46
C SER A 399 8.82 5.47 -13.30
N LYS A 400 7.54 5.81 -13.56
CA LYS A 400 6.48 5.96 -12.55
C LYS A 400 5.93 4.59 -12.14
N VAL A 401 6.71 3.85 -11.38
CA VAL A 401 6.39 2.48 -10.98
C VAL A 401 5.93 2.33 -9.53
N ILE A 402 6.02 3.39 -8.73
CA ILE A 402 5.60 3.36 -7.34
C ILE A 402 4.14 3.73 -7.23
N GLU A 403 3.31 2.76 -6.91
CA GLU A 403 1.90 2.98 -6.62
C GLU A 403 1.76 3.57 -5.22
N THR A 404 1.11 4.72 -5.12
CA THR A 404 0.65 5.35 -3.88
C THR A 404 -0.85 5.09 -3.70
N GLU A 405 -1.48 5.70 -2.69
CA GLU A 405 -2.94 5.59 -2.53
C GLU A 405 -3.71 6.39 -3.60
N ASP A 406 -3.07 7.36 -4.25
CA ASP A 406 -3.72 8.28 -5.19
C ASP A 406 -3.27 8.10 -6.64
N ASP A 407 -1.96 7.87 -6.87
CA ASP A 407 -1.35 7.89 -8.22
C ASP A 407 -0.08 7.02 -8.27
N LYS A 408 0.57 6.98 -9.43
CA LYS A 408 1.88 6.37 -9.66
C LYS A 408 2.95 7.44 -9.82
N VAL A 409 4.04 7.30 -9.08
CA VAL A 409 5.08 8.31 -8.93
C VAL A 409 6.48 7.72 -9.15
N LEU A 410 7.48 8.59 -9.25
CA LEU A 410 8.89 8.22 -9.36
C LEU A 410 9.46 7.81 -7.99
N PHE A 411 10.55 7.06 -7.98
CA PHE A 411 11.32 6.75 -6.77
C PHE A 411 11.81 8.00 -6.03
N SER A 412 12.16 9.07 -6.76
CA SER A 412 12.59 10.35 -6.18
C SER A 412 11.51 11.05 -5.36
N ASP A 413 10.26 10.76 -5.63
CA ASP A 413 9.10 11.46 -5.07
C ASP A 413 8.52 10.74 -3.86
N VAL A 414 9.05 9.55 -3.53
CA VAL A 414 8.55 8.65 -2.49
C VAL A 414 9.60 8.38 -1.43
N ARG A 415 9.16 8.23 -0.20
CA ARG A 415 9.96 7.70 0.90
C ARG A 415 9.37 6.38 1.39
N PHE A 416 10.22 5.38 1.50
CA PHE A 416 9.83 4.03 1.95
C PHE A 416 10.05 3.88 3.45
N PRO A 417 9.15 3.20 4.18
CA PRO A 417 9.47 2.78 5.54
C PRO A 417 10.77 1.97 5.57
N ASP A 418 11.61 2.21 6.57
CA ASP A 418 12.92 1.57 6.70
C ASP A 418 12.81 0.03 6.53
N PRO A 419 13.48 -0.54 5.53
CA PRO A 419 13.42 -1.97 5.22
C PRO A 419 14.00 -2.87 6.32
N ASP A 420 14.89 -2.34 7.17
CA ASP A 420 15.53 -3.09 8.26
C ASP A 420 14.60 -3.29 9.46
N LEU A 421 13.47 -2.59 9.51
CA LEU A 421 12.45 -2.77 10.54
C LEU A 421 11.66 -4.07 10.36
N LYS A 422 11.10 -4.58 11.46
CA LYS A 422 10.14 -5.69 11.41
C LYS A 422 8.86 -5.27 10.68
N LYS A 423 8.11 -6.27 10.24
CA LYS A 423 6.90 -6.05 9.44
C LYS A 423 5.90 -5.12 10.13
N GLU A 424 5.63 -5.38 11.40
CA GLU A 424 4.68 -4.59 12.21
C GLU A 424 5.19 -3.17 12.48
N GLU A 425 6.51 -3.01 12.62
CA GLU A 425 7.16 -1.72 12.83
C GLU A 425 7.10 -0.86 11.55
N ARG A 426 7.32 -1.47 10.37
CA ARG A 426 7.15 -0.81 9.06
C ARG A 426 5.71 -0.32 8.84
N GLU A 427 4.72 -1.13 9.21
CA GLU A 427 3.31 -0.75 9.10
C GLU A 427 2.98 0.46 9.98
N LYS A 428 3.53 0.51 11.20
CA LYS A 428 3.33 1.64 12.11
C LYS A 428 4.02 2.91 11.63
N ILE A 429 5.29 2.84 11.17
CA ILE A 429 5.98 4.01 10.58
C ILE A 429 5.22 4.53 9.37
N TRP A 430 4.77 3.63 8.49
CA TRP A 430 3.95 4.02 7.34
C TRP A 430 2.69 4.76 7.79
N GLN A 431 1.98 4.21 8.79
CA GLN A 431 0.73 4.79 9.27
C GLN A 431 0.96 6.19 9.86
N PHE A 432 1.92 6.34 10.78
CA PHE A 432 2.20 7.64 11.40
C PHE A 432 2.69 8.68 10.37
N SER A 433 3.56 8.28 9.45
CA SER A 433 4.04 9.18 8.38
C SER A 433 2.94 9.57 7.41
N SER A 434 2.02 8.64 7.09
CA SER A 434 0.84 8.91 6.25
C SER A 434 -0.12 9.88 6.95
N ASP A 435 -0.35 9.68 8.24
CA ASP A 435 -1.23 10.54 9.05
C ASP A 435 -0.70 11.97 9.13
N LEU A 436 0.63 12.15 9.21
CA LEU A 436 1.27 13.47 9.24
C LEU A 436 1.24 14.19 7.89
N LYS A 437 0.98 13.51 6.78
CA LYS A 437 0.85 14.07 5.42
C LYS A 437 2.05 14.90 4.96
N VAL A 438 3.25 14.55 5.43
CA VAL A 438 4.49 15.26 5.08
C VAL A 438 5.17 14.60 3.89
N ASN A 439 5.16 13.27 3.84
CA ASN A 439 5.86 12.46 2.83
C ASN A 439 4.85 11.76 1.91
N THR A 440 5.22 11.63 0.64
CA THR A 440 4.56 10.70 -0.26
C THR A 440 5.09 9.29 0.04
N LEU A 441 4.20 8.35 0.29
CA LEU A 441 4.51 6.98 0.68
C LEU A 441 3.97 5.98 -0.36
N PRO A 442 4.61 4.81 -0.51
CA PRO A 442 4.03 3.75 -1.34
C PRO A 442 2.71 3.28 -0.73
N ALA A 443 1.81 2.75 -1.56
CA ALA A 443 0.54 2.19 -1.09
C ALA A 443 0.76 1.17 0.04
N LYS A 444 -0.07 1.22 1.08
CA LYS A 444 0.09 0.40 2.29
C LYS A 444 0.24 -1.10 2.00
N LYS A 445 -0.54 -1.60 1.05
CA LYS A 445 -0.49 -3.01 0.61
C LYS A 445 0.84 -3.44 0.00
N HIS A 446 1.69 -2.49 -0.44
CA HIS A 446 2.94 -2.75 -1.15
C HIS A 446 4.22 -2.56 -0.30
N ILE A 447 4.13 -1.98 0.89
CA ILE A 447 5.31 -1.61 1.70
C ILE A 447 6.27 -2.78 1.98
N HIS A 448 5.73 -3.97 2.20
CA HIS A 448 6.54 -5.16 2.46
C HIS A 448 7.19 -5.73 1.20
N LYS A 449 6.55 -5.53 0.04
CA LYS A 449 7.09 -5.92 -1.25
C LYS A 449 8.25 -5.02 -1.65
N TRP A 450 8.07 -3.72 -1.50
CA TRP A 450 9.13 -2.75 -1.76
C TRP A 450 10.32 -2.90 -0.80
N ALA A 451 10.10 -3.23 0.47
CA ALA A 451 11.17 -3.42 1.44
C ALA A 451 12.22 -4.46 1.00
N ASP A 452 11.81 -5.47 0.23
CA ASP A 452 12.72 -6.49 -0.30
C ASP A 452 13.49 -6.01 -1.57
N LEU A 453 13.04 -4.95 -2.22
CA LEU A 453 13.52 -4.49 -3.53
C LEU A 453 14.33 -3.20 -3.49
N ILE A 454 14.05 -2.31 -2.54
CA ILE A 454 14.71 -1.01 -2.43
C ILE A 454 16.20 -1.15 -2.07
N TRP A 455 16.96 -0.15 -2.41
CA TRP A 455 18.40 -0.06 -2.12
C TRP A 455 18.72 1.21 -1.34
N LYS A 456 19.95 1.33 -0.87
CA LYS A 456 20.37 2.39 0.07
C LYS A 456 20.18 3.82 -0.44
N ASP A 457 20.10 4.01 -1.76
CA ASP A 457 19.95 5.33 -2.38
C ASP A 457 18.48 5.77 -2.45
N CYS A 458 17.54 4.88 -2.15
CA CYS A 458 16.12 5.22 -2.08
C CYS A 458 15.82 6.07 -0.85
N GLY A 459 14.90 7.00 -0.98
CA GLY A 459 14.41 7.79 0.16
C GLY A 459 13.77 6.89 1.21
N ILE A 460 14.24 6.95 2.44
CA ILE A 460 13.75 6.13 3.55
C ILE A 460 13.10 7.02 4.59
N VAL A 461 12.00 6.56 5.19
CA VAL A 461 11.45 7.10 6.43
C VAL A 461 11.85 6.17 7.56
N ASP A 462 12.76 6.65 8.40
CA ASP A 462 13.15 6.00 9.64
C ASP A 462 12.51 6.71 10.87
N ILE A 463 12.91 6.30 12.06
CA ILE A 463 12.41 6.90 13.30
C ILE A 463 12.87 8.37 13.47
N ALA A 464 14.06 8.71 12.99
CA ALA A 464 14.56 10.08 13.08
C ALA A 464 13.79 11.02 12.15
N ASP A 465 13.40 10.51 10.97
CA ASP A 465 12.52 11.22 10.05
C ASP A 465 11.13 11.42 10.64
N LEU A 466 10.52 10.38 11.22
CA LEU A 466 9.21 10.47 11.87
C LEU A 466 9.22 11.51 13.00
N VAL A 467 10.28 11.51 13.82
CA VAL A 467 10.46 12.53 14.88
C VAL A 467 10.62 13.93 14.30
N THR A 468 11.31 14.05 13.17
CA THR A 468 11.51 15.34 12.49
C THR A 468 10.20 15.86 11.89
N ASP A 469 9.43 14.97 11.27
CA ASP A 469 8.12 15.30 10.69
C ASP A 469 7.12 15.71 11.79
N LEU A 470 7.15 15.00 12.94
CA LEU A 470 6.34 15.34 14.10
C LEU A 470 6.73 16.69 14.71
N LYS A 471 8.04 16.97 14.84
CA LYS A 471 8.56 18.27 15.29
C LYS A 471 8.15 19.43 14.37
N GLY A 472 8.00 19.15 13.07
CA GLY A 472 7.49 20.12 12.10
C GLY A 472 6.07 20.60 12.41
N LYS A 473 5.33 19.91 13.29
CA LYS A 473 4.03 20.31 13.83
C LYS A 473 4.27 21.01 15.17
N ALA A 474 4.31 22.31 15.19
CA ALA A 474 4.77 23.11 16.32
C ALA A 474 3.93 22.97 17.61
N ASN A 475 2.69 22.49 17.52
CA ASN A 475 1.75 22.38 18.63
C ASN A 475 0.63 21.35 18.38
N LEU A 476 -0.12 21.06 19.41
CA LEU A 476 -1.23 20.10 19.39
C LEU A 476 -2.34 20.51 18.39
N THR A 477 -2.59 21.80 18.23
CA THR A 477 -3.59 22.30 17.27
C THR A 477 -3.21 21.95 15.83
N GLU A 478 -1.93 21.99 15.47
CA GLU A 478 -1.46 21.57 14.15
C GLU A 478 -1.62 20.07 13.93
N ILE A 479 -1.41 19.25 14.97
CA ILE A 479 -1.70 17.83 14.90
C ILE A 479 -3.20 17.58 14.68
N ILE A 480 -4.07 18.24 15.46
CA ILE A 480 -5.53 18.15 15.31
C ILE A 480 -5.95 18.49 13.89
N ASN A 481 -5.42 19.56 13.32
CA ASN A 481 -5.73 20.00 11.97
C ASN A 481 -5.20 19.01 10.91
N THR A 482 -4.00 18.48 11.11
CA THR A 482 -3.38 17.52 10.17
C THR A 482 -4.15 16.20 10.15
N LEU A 483 -4.54 15.69 11.32
CA LEU A 483 -5.31 14.46 11.46
C LEU A 483 -6.81 14.64 11.15
N GLU A 484 -7.26 15.89 11.01
CA GLU A 484 -8.68 16.24 10.78
C GLU A 484 -9.61 15.63 11.85
N THR A 485 -9.21 15.71 13.12
CA THR A 485 -9.85 15.04 14.24
C THR A 485 -10.13 16.01 15.41
N ASP A 486 -10.62 15.50 16.54
CA ASP A 486 -10.73 16.26 17.77
C ASP A 486 -9.47 16.08 18.65
N GLU A 487 -9.39 16.89 19.72
CA GLU A 487 -8.24 16.91 20.62
C GLU A 487 -8.01 15.55 21.30
N SER A 488 -9.07 14.88 21.74
CA SER A 488 -8.97 13.59 22.42
C SER A 488 -8.40 12.51 21.49
N GLN A 489 -8.81 12.50 20.23
CA GLN A 489 -8.30 11.55 19.23
C GLN A 489 -6.86 11.88 18.83
N ALA A 490 -6.52 13.17 18.73
CA ALA A 490 -5.16 13.61 18.43
C ALA A 490 -4.18 13.22 19.55
N ILE A 491 -4.60 13.39 20.81
CA ILE A 491 -3.82 12.96 21.97
C ILE A 491 -3.65 11.45 22.00
N ALA A 492 -4.71 10.69 21.75
CA ALA A 492 -4.62 9.23 21.68
C ALA A 492 -3.66 8.77 20.55
N TRP A 493 -3.71 9.42 19.39
CA TRP A 493 -2.77 9.19 18.30
C TRP A 493 -1.32 9.53 18.71
N LEU A 494 -1.12 10.67 19.38
CA LEU A 494 0.21 11.11 19.84
C LEU A 494 0.79 10.14 20.89
N ASN A 495 -0.01 9.69 21.86
CA ASN A 495 0.39 8.67 22.81
C ASN A 495 0.83 7.37 22.10
N ASN A 496 0.06 6.89 21.13
CA ASN A 496 0.42 5.69 20.35
C ASN A 496 1.73 5.90 19.55
N CYS A 497 1.94 7.11 19.03
CA CYS A 497 3.18 7.45 18.32
C CYS A 497 4.39 7.49 19.26
N ILE A 498 4.23 8.10 20.43
CA ILE A 498 5.28 8.16 21.47
C ILE A 498 5.63 6.75 21.96
N ASP A 499 4.63 5.94 22.30
CA ASP A 499 4.83 4.54 22.71
C ASP A 499 5.59 3.74 21.64
N PHE A 500 5.22 3.91 20.38
CA PHE A 500 5.93 3.28 19.28
C PHE A 500 7.37 3.74 19.18
N ILE A 501 7.63 5.05 19.27
CA ILE A 501 8.99 5.61 19.28
C ILE A 501 9.84 4.95 20.38
N PHE A 502 9.28 4.77 21.57
CA PHE A 502 9.95 4.10 22.69
C PHE A 502 10.18 2.62 22.44
N GLN A 503 9.18 1.89 21.90
CA GLN A 503 9.28 0.45 21.61
C GLN A 503 10.42 0.11 20.65
N ILE A 504 10.71 0.98 19.68
CA ILE A 504 11.78 0.75 18.68
C ILE A 504 13.09 1.44 19.01
N GLY A 505 13.25 1.93 20.27
CA GLY A 505 14.50 2.46 20.77
C GLY A 505 14.78 3.92 20.39
N GLY A 506 13.77 4.69 20.01
CA GLY A 506 13.88 6.08 19.60
C GLY A 506 13.92 7.12 20.72
N GLN A 507 14.09 6.71 21.98
CA GLN A 507 14.08 7.60 23.15
C GLN A 507 15.06 8.77 23.03
N ILE A 508 16.22 8.56 22.44
CA ILE A 508 17.24 9.60 22.25
C ILE A 508 16.70 10.71 21.33
N HIS A 509 16.07 10.31 20.23
CA HIS A 509 15.47 11.27 19.29
C HIS A 509 14.30 12.01 19.92
N PHE A 510 13.44 11.30 20.66
CA PHE A 510 12.33 11.89 21.38
C PHE A 510 12.77 12.92 22.42
N ASN A 511 13.70 12.55 23.32
CA ASN A 511 14.14 13.41 24.44
C ASN A 511 14.85 14.69 24.00
N ASN A 512 15.46 14.71 22.82
CA ASN A 512 16.20 15.86 22.30
C ASN A 512 15.34 16.84 21.48
N ASN A 513 14.09 16.49 21.18
CA ASN A 513 13.20 17.29 20.35
C ASN A 513 11.98 17.78 21.14
N GLU A 514 11.34 18.82 20.64
CA GLU A 514 10.13 19.43 21.19
C GLU A 514 8.91 18.65 20.69
N LEU A 515 8.51 17.61 21.45
CA LEU A 515 7.47 16.65 21.06
C LEU A 515 6.40 16.44 22.12
N ILE A 516 6.58 16.97 23.31
CA ILE A 516 5.66 16.78 24.42
C ILE A 516 4.75 18.00 24.52
N PRO A 517 3.44 17.88 24.28
CA PRO A 517 2.54 18.99 24.46
C PRO A 517 2.44 19.34 25.96
N ASN A 518 2.60 20.61 26.28
CA ASN A 518 2.25 21.15 27.59
C ASN A 518 0.72 21.35 27.69
N GLN A 519 0.25 21.85 28.81
CA GLN A 519 -1.20 22.07 29.03
C GLN A 519 -1.80 23.20 28.16
N GLU A 520 -0.98 24.00 27.49
CA GLU A 520 -1.40 24.96 26.45
C GLU A 520 -1.36 24.38 25.03
N GLY A 521 -0.95 23.11 24.88
CA GLY A 521 -0.83 22.45 23.59
C GLY A 521 0.46 22.75 22.83
N THR A 522 1.39 23.52 23.42
CA THR A 522 2.70 23.82 22.80
C THR A 522 3.66 22.67 23.03
N PHE A 523 4.42 22.29 22.02
CA PHE A 523 5.41 21.22 22.14
C PHE A 523 6.68 21.71 22.84
N LYS A 524 7.13 20.96 23.81
CA LYS A 524 8.33 21.21 24.64
C LYS A 524 9.27 20.00 24.63
N LYS A 525 10.52 20.24 25.02
CA LYS A 525 11.47 19.13 25.28
C LYS A 525 11.16 18.49 26.63
N ARG A 526 11.50 17.22 26.71
CA ARG A 526 11.33 16.43 27.93
C ARG A 526 11.79 17.14 29.21
N LYS A 527 12.96 17.75 29.18
CA LYS A 527 13.56 18.43 30.33
C LYS A 527 12.93 19.77 30.71
N GLU A 528 12.02 20.28 29.87
CA GLU A 528 11.40 21.60 30.01
C GLU A 528 9.99 21.47 30.63
N VAL A 529 9.50 20.24 30.78
CA VAL A 529 8.16 19.97 31.32
C VAL A 529 8.20 18.96 32.45
N SER A 530 7.20 18.99 33.34
CA SER A 530 7.02 18.10 34.45
C SER A 530 5.61 17.51 34.49
N ALA A 531 5.46 16.33 35.12
CA ALA A 531 4.14 15.75 35.34
C ALA A 531 3.33 16.57 36.34
N ASP A 532 2.04 16.69 36.07
CA ASP A 532 1.10 17.42 36.89
C ASP A 532 0.56 16.56 38.05
N GLU A 533 1.13 16.75 39.23
CA GLU A 533 0.61 16.19 40.50
C GLU A 533 -0.05 17.27 41.40
N ILE A 534 -0.38 18.42 40.79
CA ILE A 534 -1.00 19.52 41.54
C ILE A 534 -2.44 19.20 41.89
N GLU A 535 -3.16 18.53 41.00
CA GLU A 535 -4.59 18.16 41.12
C GLU A 535 -5.54 19.33 41.50
N ASP A 536 -5.10 20.56 41.32
CA ASP A 536 -5.84 21.76 41.73
C ASP A 536 -5.71 22.89 40.73
N GLU A 537 -6.68 23.01 39.85
CA GLU A 537 -6.70 24.03 38.77
C GLU A 537 -6.75 25.45 39.34
N THR A 538 -7.40 25.64 40.49
CA THR A 538 -7.51 26.95 41.12
C THR A 538 -6.15 27.52 41.52
N LEU A 539 -5.25 26.65 41.98
CA LEU A 539 -3.89 27.07 42.37
C LEU A 539 -3.05 27.45 41.15
N LYS A 540 -3.22 26.74 40.04
CA LYS A 540 -2.55 27.09 38.78
C LYS A 540 -3.04 28.46 38.25
N GLU A 541 -4.34 28.70 38.28
CA GLU A 541 -4.93 29.98 37.90
C GLU A 541 -4.43 31.12 38.80
N ILE A 542 -4.30 30.89 40.10
CA ILE A 542 -3.77 31.87 41.06
C ILE A 542 -2.31 32.19 40.70
N ALA A 543 -1.50 31.18 40.44
CA ALA A 543 -0.10 31.37 40.04
C ALA A 543 0.01 32.17 38.73
N SER A 544 -0.85 31.87 37.75
CA SER A 544 -0.90 32.59 36.46
C SER A 544 -1.26 34.06 36.67
N LEU A 545 -2.24 34.39 37.48
CA LEU A 545 -2.61 35.76 37.84
C LEU A 545 -1.48 36.51 38.56
N LEU A 546 -0.59 35.78 39.24
CA LEU A 546 0.61 36.35 39.89
C LEU A 546 1.83 36.38 38.96
N GLY A 547 1.69 36.02 37.70
CA GLY A 547 2.73 36.10 36.68
C GLY A 547 3.56 34.83 36.44
N TYR A 548 3.15 33.68 37.00
CA TYR A 548 3.79 32.40 36.76
C TYR A 548 2.81 31.39 36.12
N ASN A 549 3.03 31.08 34.87
CA ASN A 549 2.14 30.24 34.09
C ASN A 549 2.58 28.75 34.13
N TYR A 550 2.03 27.99 35.05
CA TYR A 550 2.29 26.54 35.15
C TYR A 550 1.82 25.73 33.94
N TYR A 551 0.84 26.21 33.16
CA TYR A 551 0.35 25.51 31.98
C TYR A 551 1.42 25.39 30.92
N GLU A 552 2.42 26.25 30.86
CA GLU A 552 3.58 26.17 29.97
C GLU A 552 4.58 25.08 30.39
N ASP A 553 4.71 24.79 31.69
CA ASP A 553 5.71 23.89 32.24
C ASP A 553 5.17 22.48 32.56
N LEU A 554 3.85 22.31 32.53
CA LEU A 554 3.21 21.03 32.82
C LEU A 554 2.88 20.25 31.55
N ILE A 555 3.16 18.95 31.57
CA ILE A 555 2.77 18.00 30.52
C ILE A 555 1.24 17.99 30.42
N HIS A 556 0.71 17.92 29.21
CA HIS A 556 -0.73 17.76 28.98
C HIS A 556 -1.28 16.55 29.74
N LYS A 557 -2.43 16.70 30.37
CA LYS A 557 -2.99 15.72 31.34
C LYS A 557 -3.19 14.32 30.78
N ASP A 558 -3.49 14.21 29.48
CA ASP A 558 -3.81 12.98 28.80
C ASP A 558 -2.64 12.43 27.97
N ILE A 559 -1.43 12.98 28.16
CA ILE A 559 -0.18 12.47 27.59
C ILE A 559 0.52 11.56 28.59
N PHE A 560 0.77 10.33 28.16
CA PHE A 560 1.40 9.28 28.96
C PHE A 560 2.58 8.68 28.22
N PHE A 561 3.68 8.43 28.92
CA PHE A 561 4.82 7.65 28.42
C PHE A 561 5.62 7.05 29.58
N GLU A 562 6.17 5.86 29.36
CA GLU A 562 6.96 5.13 30.36
C GLU A 562 8.35 5.72 30.52
N ASP A 563 8.52 6.72 31.37
CA ASP A 563 9.84 7.17 31.80
C ASP A 563 9.75 8.03 33.07
N SER A 564 10.86 8.19 33.82
CA SER A 564 10.91 9.01 35.03
C SER A 564 10.79 10.50 34.67
N HIS A 565 9.83 11.19 35.23
CA HIS A 565 9.62 12.64 35.08
C HIS A 565 9.96 13.39 36.36
N SER A 566 10.34 14.67 36.17
CA SER A 566 10.15 15.63 37.25
C SER A 566 8.65 15.81 37.46
N THR A 567 8.19 15.85 38.67
CA THR A 567 6.79 16.12 39.04
C THR A 567 6.69 17.49 39.69
N THR A 568 5.64 18.21 39.37
CA THR A 568 5.27 19.46 40.06
C THR A 568 4.08 19.16 40.94
N THR A 569 4.28 19.36 42.23
CA THR A 569 3.32 19.05 43.27
C THR A 569 2.58 20.30 43.75
N ILE A 570 1.52 20.11 44.52
CA ILE A 570 0.81 21.19 45.21
C ILE A 570 1.74 21.99 46.14
N GLN A 571 2.79 21.35 46.69
CA GLN A 571 3.80 22.03 47.54
C GLN A 571 4.63 23.02 46.74
N ASP A 572 5.03 22.65 45.50
CA ASP A 572 5.83 23.53 44.64
C ASP A 572 5.01 24.75 44.23
N VAL A 573 3.76 24.57 43.86
CA VAL A 573 2.84 25.67 43.47
C VAL A 573 2.56 26.56 44.66
N ALA A 574 2.34 26.00 45.84
CA ALA A 574 2.09 26.78 47.04
C ALA A 574 3.33 27.58 47.47
N ALA A 575 4.52 27.03 47.33
CA ALA A 575 5.78 27.72 47.58
C ALA A 575 5.96 28.91 46.64
N GLU A 576 5.73 28.70 45.31
CA GLU A 576 5.85 29.74 44.30
C GLU A 576 4.80 30.85 44.50
N ILE A 577 3.52 30.52 44.71
CA ILE A 577 2.46 31.46 45.03
C ILE A 577 2.86 32.28 46.26
N SER A 578 3.38 31.62 47.33
CA SER A 578 3.82 32.27 48.54
C SER A 578 4.96 33.23 48.32
N LYS A 579 5.88 32.90 47.43
CA LYS A 579 7.01 33.73 47.03
C LYS A 579 6.55 34.95 46.22
N LEU A 580 5.72 34.73 45.18
CA LEU A 580 5.19 35.78 44.30
C LEU A 580 4.36 36.82 45.10
N ILE A 581 3.54 36.36 46.07
CA ILE A 581 2.81 37.26 46.96
C ILE A 581 3.73 38.09 47.86
N LYS A 582 4.90 37.52 48.23
CA LYS A 582 5.84 38.19 49.11
C LYS A 582 6.77 39.17 48.40
N ASP A 583 7.19 38.78 47.16
CA ASP A 583 8.26 39.51 46.43
C ASP A 583 7.72 40.76 45.67
N ASP A 584 6.42 40.81 45.43
CA ASP A 584 5.78 41.93 44.72
C ASP A 584 4.74 42.62 45.66
N GLU A 585 4.89 43.92 45.80
CA GLU A 585 4.00 44.80 46.59
C GLU A 585 3.05 45.61 45.67
N SER A 586 3.03 45.34 44.33
CA SER A 586 2.13 46.02 43.40
C SER A 586 0.65 45.68 43.70
N ILE A 587 -0.23 46.63 43.49
CA ILE A 587 -1.68 46.46 43.65
C ILE A 587 -2.32 46.65 42.26
N ASP A 588 -2.19 45.65 41.39
CA ASP A 588 -2.90 45.58 40.14
C ASP A 588 -4.19 44.70 40.26
N GLU A 589 -5.02 44.74 39.23
CA GLU A 589 -6.30 44.00 39.21
C GLU A 589 -6.11 42.48 39.27
N ASP A 590 -5.08 41.96 38.58
CA ASP A 590 -4.81 40.49 38.51
C ASP A 590 -4.34 39.96 39.85
N ARG A 591 -3.45 40.69 40.52
CA ARG A 591 -3.00 40.35 41.86
C ARG A 591 -4.14 40.39 42.88
N ILE A 592 -5.02 41.39 42.84
CA ILE A 592 -6.19 41.48 43.72
C ILE A 592 -7.11 40.23 43.46
N LEU A 593 -7.30 39.87 42.19
CA LEU A 593 -8.08 38.69 41.80
C LEU A 593 -7.42 37.40 42.30
N ALA A 594 -6.09 37.26 42.21
CA ALA A 594 -5.33 36.13 42.68
C ALA A 594 -5.51 35.93 44.20
N ILE A 595 -5.35 37.03 44.97
CA ILE A 595 -5.52 37.00 46.40
C ILE A 595 -6.98 36.64 46.80
N ARG A 596 -7.98 37.11 46.05
CA ARG A 596 -9.38 36.76 46.27
C ARG A 596 -9.62 35.26 46.03
N LYS A 597 -9.13 34.72 44.89
CA LYS A 597 -9.20 33.28 44.60
C LYS A 597 -8.49 32.43 45.65
N LEU A 598 -7.33 32.86 46.12
CA LEU A 598 -6.58 32.17 47.17
C LEU A 598 -7.35 32.18 48.50
N ALA A 599 -7.99 33.28 48.86
CA ALA A 599 -8.82 33.40 50.08
C ALA A 599 -10.05 32.45 49.98
N GLU A 600 -10.70 32.37 48.81
CA GLU A 600 -11.80 31.42 48.56
C GLU A 600 -11.31 29.99 48.64
N TRP A 601 -10.16 29.69 48.09
CA TRP A 601 -9.56 28.38 48.17
C TRP A 601 -9.26 27.96 49.61
N PHE A 602 -8.79 28.88 50.46
CA PHE A 602 -8.57 28.62 51.88
C PHE A 602 -9.87 28.29 52.66
N GLU A 603 -11.02 28.81 52.26
CA GLU A 603 -12.29 28.50 52.89
C GLU A 603 -12.70 27.04 52.61
N TYR A 604 -12.56 26.62 51.35
CA TYR A 604 -12.92 25.24 50.94
C TYR A 604 -11.85 24.21 51.30
N ASN A 605 -10.57 24.63 51.44
CA ASN A 605 -9.43 23.75 51.64
C ASN A 605 -8.65 24.07 52.92
N SER A 606 -9.32 24.26 54.03
CA SER A 606 -8.72 24.70 55.26
C SER A 606 -7.49 23.89 55.74
N GLU A 607 -7.55 22.56 55.68
CA GLU A 607 -6.45 21.69 56.10
C GLU A 607 -5.26 21.76 55.12
N LYS A 608 -5.54 21.77 53.83
CA LYS A 608 -4.49 21.97 52.77
C LYS A 608 -3.87 23.37 52.92
N GLY A 609 -4.67 24.40 53.18
CA GLY A 609 -4.20 25.75 53.41
C GLY A 609 -3.25 25.85 54.59
N LYS A 610 -3.56 25.20 55.72
CA LYS A 610 -2.64 25.12 56.87
C LYS A 610 -1.35 24.39 56.58
N THR A 611 -1.41 23.35 55.76
CA THR A 611 -0.27 22.48 55.45
C THR A 611 0.68 23.13 54.43
N TYR A 612 0.15 23.64 53.35
CA TYR A 612 0.95 24.10 52.21
C TYR A 612 1.24 25.63 52.24
N PHE A 613 0.34 26.42 52.87
CA PHE A 613 0.45 27.88 52.92
C PHE A 613 0.55 28.41 54.35
N GLU A 614 1.20 27.70 55.26
CA GLU A 614 1.18 28.01 56.72
C GLU A 614 1.29 29.51 57.06
N ALA A 615 2.25 30.21 56.43
CA ALA A 615 2.48 31.62 56.70
C ALA A 615 1.36 32.55 56.15
N LEU A 616 0.85 32.26 54.96
CA LEU A 616 -0.24 33.02 54.33
C LEU A 616 -1.59 32.69 54.98
N TYR A 617 -1.84 31.42 55.30
CA TYR A 617 -3.08 30.98 55.95
C TYR A 617 -3.26 31.58 57.33
N ARG A 618 -2.19 31.66 58.12
CA ARG A 618 -2.22 32.36 59.45
C ARG A 618 -2.51 33.85 59.35
N ARG A 619 -2.26 34.47 58.18
CA ARG A 619 -2.48 35.89 57.92
C ARG A 619 -3.61 36.16 56.93
N LYS A 620 -4.44 35.15 56.60
CA LYS A 620 -5.46 35.26 55.57
C LYS A 620 -6.40 36.45 55.72
N GLU A 621 -6.73 36.75 56.98
CA GLU A 621 -7.56 37.94 57.28
C GLU A 621 -6.81 39.24 57.14
N LYS A 622 -5.48 39.24 57.31
CA LYS A 622 -4.61 40.42 57.22
C LYS A 622 -4.15 40.71 55.79
N LEU A 623 -4.27 39.72 54.87
CA LEU A 623 -3.90 39.94 53.48
C LEU A 623 -4.69 41.08 52.81
N PHE A 624 -5.83 41.43 53.36
CA PHE A 624 -6.71 42.45 52.79
C PHE A 624 -6.80 43.74 53.64
N VAL A 625 -6.88 43.65 54.98
CA VAL A 625 -7.00 44.85 55.87
C VAL A 625 -6.60 44.56 57.30
N ASP A 626 -5.68 45.36 57.84
CA ASP A 626 -5.28 45.20 59.26
C ASP A 626 -6.20 45.87 60.32
N THR A 627 -7.19 46.72 59.87
CA THR A 627 -7.81 47.71 60.78
C THR A 627 -9.32 47.69 60.83
N ILE A 628 -10.08 46.65 60.39
CA ILE A 628 -11.56 46.66 60.38
C ILE A 628 -12.12 45.65 61.35
N GLU A 629 -13.17 46.12 62.16
CA GLU A 629 -13.79 45.29 63.17
C GLU A 629 -14.59 44.12 62.61
N ASP A 630 -15.24 44.23 61.50
CA ASP A 630 -15.98 43.15 60.82
C ASP A 630 -15.20 42.55 59.63
N LYS A 631 -14.11 41.90 59.99
CA LYS A 631 -13.15 41.33 59.03
C LYS A 631 -13.73 40.23 58.10
N GLU A 632 -14.74 39.51 58.57
CA GLU A 632 -15.35 38.39 57.83
C GLU A 632 -16.28 38.86 56.71
N ASN A 633 -17.07 39.89 56.94
CA ASN A 633 -17.94 40.47 55.92
C ASN A 633 -17.15 41.29 54.89
N LEU A 634 -16.13 42.02 55.34
CA LEU A 634 -15.22 42.71 54.44
C LEU A 634 -14.44 41.72 53.52
N TYR A 635 -14.01 40.63 54.09
CA TYR A 635 -13.36 39.52 53.32
C TYR A 635 -14.28 38.97 52.24
N ARG A 636 -15.58 38.78 52.54
CA ARG A 636 -16.61 38.36 51.56
C ARG A 636 -16.84 39.42 50.47
N VAL A 637 -16.83 40.67 50.83
CA VAL A 637 -17.01 41.79 49.87
C VAL A 637 -15.79 41.98 48.99
N LEU A 638 -14.57 41.94 49.53
CA LEU A 638 -13.32 42.05 48.75
C LEU A 638 -13.05 40.83 47.87
N LYS A 639 -13.57 39.68 48.21
CA LYS A 639 -13.58 38.45 47.40
C LYS A 639 -14.48 38.58 46.15
N SER A 640 -15.40 39.54 46.10
CA SER A 640 -16.28 39.76 44.94
C SER A 640 -15.46 40.36 43.77
N LYS A 641 -15.75 39.90 42.51
CA LYS A 641 -15.15 40.46 41.30
C LYS A 641 -15.63 41.86 40.92
N THR A 642 -16.44 42.49 41.79
CA THR A 642 -17.04 43.79 41.53
C THR A 642 -16.10 44.87 42.06
N PRO A 643 -15.75 45.90 41.29
CA PRO A 643 -14.97 47.06 41.79
C PRO A 643 -15.60 47.67 43.04
N LEU A 644 -14.81 48.08 44.04
CA LEU A 644 -15.27 48.66 45.27
C LEU A 644 -16.19 49.88 45.03
N SER A 645 -15.97 50.68 44.00
CA SER A 645 -16.84 51.78 43.60
C SER A 645 -18.25 51.32 43.23
N LYS A 646 -18.34 50.22 42.45
CA LYS A 646 -19.65 49.64 42.10
C LYS A 646 -20.32 48.93 43.25
N LEU A 647 -19.56 48.33 44.16
CA LEU A 647 -20.12 47.76 45.40
C LEU A 647 -20.70 48.84 46.28
N ALA A 648 -20.06 49.99 46.35
CA ALA A 648 -20.59 51.16 47.04
C ALA A 648 -21.89 51.69 46.41
N GLU A 649 -21.97 51.74 45.08
CA GLU A 649 -23.17 52.14 44.35
C GLU A 649 -24.32 51.11 44.58
N ILE A 650 -24.01 49.79 44.51
CA ILE A 650 -24.98 48.75 44.78
C ILE A 650 -25.48 48.81 46.24
N ALA A 651 -24.59 48.98 47.20
CA ALA A 651 -24.98 49.12 48.61
C ALA A 651 -25.95 50.32 48.82
N LYS A 652 -25.66 51.43 48.13
CA LYS A 652 -26.52 52.60 48.17
C LYS A 652 -27.89 52.34 47.49
N ALA A 653 -27.90 51.68 46.34
CA ALA A 653 -29.15 51.36 45.66
C ALA A 653 -30.04 50.39 46.45
N ILE A 654 -29.44 49.43 47.17
CA ILE A 654 -30.17 48.50 48.06
C ILE A 654 -30.71 49.24 49.26
N GLU A 655 -30.00 50.28 49.78
CA GLU A 655 -30.46 51.13 50.87
C GLU A 655 -31.70 51.93 50.47
N ASP A 656 -31.72 52.43 49.20
CA ASP A 656 -32.79 53.19 48.61
C ASP A 656 -34.01 52.33 48.20
N ASP A 657 -33.80 51.05 47.79
CA ASP A 657 -34.83 50.10 47.36
C ASP A 657 -34.46 48.63 47.68
N PRO A 658 -35.03 48.04 48.74
CA PRO A 658 -34.77 46.67 49.19
C PRO A 658 -35.20 45.57 48.19
N GLU A 659 -36.14 45.87 47.26
CA GLU A 659 -36.61 44.90 46.25
C GLU A 659 -35.58 44.57 45.19
N ILE A 660 -34.52 45.35 45.10
CA ILE A 660 -33.39 45.10 44.15
C ILE A 660 -32.70 43.74 44.41
N LEU A 661 -32.67 43.27 45.67
CA LEU A 661 -32.11 41.97 46.01
C LEU A 661 -32.85 40.80 45.38
N ASP A 662 -34.17 40.89 45.26
CA ASP A 662 -34.97 39.87 44.60
C ASP A 662 -34.82 39.86 43.10
N LEU A 663 -34.58 41.01 42.52
CA LEU A 663 -34.31 41.16 41.09
C LEU A 663 -32.94 40.55 40.68
N ILE A 664 -31.94 40.78 41.54
CA ILE A 664 -30.59 40.18 41.35
C ILE A 664 -30.64 38.68 41.41
N ALA A 665 -31.36 38.11 42.34
CA ALA A 665 -31.54 36.67 42.50
C ALA A 665 -32.22 35.99 41.29
N ARG A 666 -33.22 36.62 40.70
CA ARG A 666 -33.90 36.15 39.48
C ARG A 666 -32.96 36.19 38.25
N ARG A 667 -32.21 37.24 38.06
CA ARG A 667 -31.28 37.33 36.92
C ARG A 667 -30.07 36.41 37.01
N GLN A 668 -29.60 36.05 38.17
CA GLN A 668 -28.54 35.07 38.35
C GLN A 668 -28.95 33.69 37.84
N LYS A 669 -30.20 33.28 38.06
CA LYS A 669 -30.74 32.02 37.60
C LYS A 669 -30.87 31.93 36.07
N GLU A 670 -31.27 33.03 35.45
CA GLU A 670 -31.41 33.12 33.99
C GLU A 670 -30.07 33.08 33.25
N ARG A 671 -29.00 33.72 33.77
CA ARG A 671 -27.66 33.76 33.18
C ARG A 671 -26.94 32.39 33.22
N ALA A 672 -27.14 31.58 34.26
CA ALA A 672 -26.54 30.27 34.36
C ALA A 672 -27.06 29.31 33.28
N GLU A 673 -28.30 29.46 32.85
CA GLU A 673 -28.93 28.66 31.79
C GLU A 673 -28.54 29.10 30.38
N GLU A 674 -28.08 30.34 30.18
CA GLU A 674 -27.72 30.89 28.87
C GLU A 674 -26.28 30.54 28.45
N LYS A 675 -25.36 30.42 29.38
CA LYS A 675 -23.95 30.16 29.15
C LYS A 675 -23.72 28.75 28.56
N ASP A 676 -24.41 27.76 29.07
CA ASP A 676 -24.33 26.37 28.58
C ASP A 676 -24.86 26.17 27.16
N ARG A 677 -25.76 27.06 26.69
CA ARG A 677 -26.35 26.98 25.35
C ARG A 677 -25.44 27.54 24.26
N ASN A 678 -24.65 28.55 24.56
CA ASN A 678 -23.81 29.25 23.56
C ASN A 678 -22.56 28.46 23.18
N GLU A 679 -21.88 27.78 24.11
CA GLU A 679 -20.71 26.94 23.86
C GLU A 679 -21.01 25.74 22.94
N VAL A 680 -22.23 25.21 23.06
CA VAL A 680 -22.68 24.08 22.23
C VAL A 680 -23.00 24.52 20.79
N GLY A 681 -23.53 25.72 20.60
CA GLY A 681 -23.85 26.30 19.30
C GLY A 681 -22.61 26.52 18.43
N GLU A 682 -21.59 27.14 18.97
CA GLU A 682 -20.35 27.46 18.28
C GLU A 682 -19.60 26.21 17.74
N LYS A 683 -19.65 25.10 18.49
CA LYS A 683 -19.03 23.84 18.06
C LYS A 683 -19.74 23.24 16.83
N VAL A 684 -21.05 23.30 16.76
CA VAL A 684 -21.84 22.79 15.61
C VAL A 684 -21.61 23.63 14.36
N GLU A 685 -21.59 24.95 14.49
CA GLU A 685 -21.31 25.90 13.39
C GLU A 685 -19.93 25.62 12.76
N LYS A 686 -18.88 25.45 13.59
CA LYS A 686 -17.53 25.16 13.15
C LYS A 686 -17.45 23.86 12.35
N VAL A 687 -18.02 22.80 12.86
CA VAL A 687 -17.99 21.47 12.23
C VAL A 687 -18.81 21.45 10.93
N LEU A 688 -19.91 22.21 10.86
CA LEU A 688 -20.68 22.39 9.63
C LEU A 688 -19.86 23.15 8.56
N ALA A 689 -19.18 24.21 8.95
CA ALA A 689 -18.30 24.97 8.04
C ALA A 689 -17.21 24.06 7.45
N GLU A 690 -16.54 23.26 8.29
CA GLU A 690 -15.53 22.29 7.85
C GLU A 690 -16.10 21.22 6.90
N ALA A 691 -17.33 20.73 7.18
CA ALA A 691 -17.99 19.76 6.32
C ALA A 691 -18.29 20.33 4.93
N LEU A 692 -18.70 21.59 4.83
CA LEU A 692 -18.96 22.29 3.57
C LEU A 692 -17.66 22.62 2.82
N GLN A 693 -16.60 23.04 3.52
CA GLN A 693 -15.30 23.32 2.93
C GLN A 693 -14.66 22.07 2.30
N LYS A 694 -14.79 20.89 2.93
CA LYS A 694 -14.35 19.61 2.37
C LYS A 694 -15.00 19.27 1.02
N HIS A 695 -16.15 19.86 0.71
CA HIS A 695 -16.83 19.72 -0.58
C HIS A 695 -16.53 20.86 -1.56
N GLY A 696 -15.50 21.65 -1.27
CA GLY A 696 -14.96 22.66 -2.18
C GLY A 696 -15.69 23.99 -2.16
N PHE A 697 -16.50 24.28 -1.15
CA PHE A 697 -17.11 25.59 -0.95
C PHE A 697 -16.21 26.49 -0.10
N GLU A 698 -16.15 27.77 -0.43
CA GLU A 698 -15.56 28.77 0.45
C GLU A 698 -16.63 29.20 1.44
N VAL A 699 -16.39 28.95 2.74
CA VAL A 699 -17.33 29.23 3.83
C VAL A 699 -16.67 30.20 4.81
N LYS A 700 -17.37 31.28 5.13
CA LYS A 700 -16.96 32.29 6.13
C LYS A 700 -17.97 32.34 7.25
N LYS A 701 -17.49 32.48 8.50
CA LYS A 701 -18.35 32.76 9.65
C LYS A 701 -18.76 34.21 9.64
N GLU A 702 -20.02 34.51 9.92
CA GLU A 702 -20.57 35.87 10.05
C GLU A 702 -21.33 35.98 11.37
N ILE A 703 -21.49 37.21 11.90
CA ILE A 703 -21.99 37.43 13.26
C ILE A 703 -23.39 38.03 13.25
N PHE A 704 -23.87 38.55 12.12
CA PHE A 704 -25.12 39.35 12.05
C PHE A 704 -26.16 38.68 11.15
N GLY A 705 -27.20 38.16 11.78
CA GLY A 705 -28.40 37.59 11.11
C GLY A 705 -28.21 36.23 10.42
N LYS A 706 -27.01 35.67 10.43
CA LYS A 706 -26.60 34.38 9.83
C LYS A 706 -25.26 33.91 10.41
N ASP A 707 -25.08 32.62 10.58
CA ASP A 707 -23.86 32.05 11.18
C ASP A 707 -22.77 31.79 10.14
N LEU A 708 -23.16 31.31 8.96
CA LEU A 708 -22.22 30.96 7.89
C LEU A 708 -22.66 31.58 6.55
N VAL A 709 -21.67 31.95 5.75
CA VAL A 709 -21.86 32.44 4.36
C VAL A 709 -21.01 31.57 3.41
N ILE A 710 -21.66 30.96 2.44
CA ILE A 710 -21.07 30.12 1.40
C ILE A 710 -20.92 30.92 0.12
N THR A 711 -19.74 30.98 -0.47
CA THR A 711 -19.51 31.60 -1.79
C THR A 711 -19.77 30.58 -2.90
N LEU A 712 -20.73 30.88 -3.78
CA LEU A 712 -21.10 30.05 -4.93
C LEU A 712 -20.16 30.32 -6.11
N LYS A 713 -19.40 29.29 -6.51
CA LYS A 713 -18.31 29.42 -7.51
C LYS A 713 -18.76 29.90 -8.90
N LYS A 714 -19.99 29.57 -9.33
CA LYS A 714 -20.48 29.85 -10.70
C LYS A 714 -20.96 31.31 -10.91
N LYS A 715 -21.45 31.96 -9.88
CA LYS A 715 -22.09 33.28 -9.96
C LYS A 715 -21.45 34.35 -9.07
N ASN A 716 -20.43 34.01 -8.33
CA ASN A 716 -19.83 34.83 -7.25
C ASN A 716 -20.89 35.37 -6.26
N ALA A 717 -21.99 34.63 -6.11
CA ALA A 717 -23.11 34.97 -5.23
C ALA A 717 -22.86 34.33 -3.85
N LYS A 718 -23.47 34.89 -2.82
CA LYS A 718 -23.38 34.40 -1.44
C LYS A 718 -24.65 33.70 -1.08
N TYR A 719 -24.53 32.57 -0.34
CA TYR A 719 -25.63 31.82 0.24
C TYR A 719 -25.46 31.76 1.75
N ALA A 720 -26.45 32.22 2.48
CA ALA A 720 -26.43 32.33 3.94
C ALA A 720 -26.97 31.05 4.61
N VAL A 721 -26.41 30.67 5.75
CA VAL A 721 -26.88 29.56 6.57
C VAL A 721 -26.90 29.97 8.04
N GLU A 722 -28.05 29.89 8.65
CA GLU A 722 -28.23 29.97 10.10
C GLU A 722 -28.18 28.58 10.70
N VAL A 723 -27.46 28.37 11.77
CA VAL A 723 -27.22 27.06 12.37
C VAL A 723 -27.87 26.96 13.74
N LYS A 724 -28.72 25.97 13.93
CA LYS A 724 -29.35 25.67 15.22
C LYS A 724 -29.06 24.23 15.65
N SER A 725 -28.81 24.03 16.93
CA SER A 725 -28.68 22.68 17.48
C SER A 725 -29.78 22.39 18.51
N THR A 726 -30.26 21.16 18.52
CA THR A 726 -31.27 20.74 19.51
C THR A 726 -30.98 19.31 20.00
N SER A 727 -31.27 19.05 21.29
CA SER A 727 -31.10 17.71 21.87
C SER A 727 -32.32 16.80 21.65
N ARG A 728 -33.48 17.35 21.28
CA ARG A 728 -34.74 16.64 21.07
C ARG A 728 -35.38 17.10 19.76
N ALA A 729 -36.28 16.31 19.20
CA ALA A 729 -37.11 16.71 18.07
C ALA A 729 -38.18 17.75 18.51
N SER A 730 -37.70 18.96 18.86
CA SER A 730 -38.51 20.08 19.31
C SER A 730 -38.39 21.28 18.36
N TYR A 731 -39.06 22.35 18.64
CA TYR A 731 -38.86 23.59 17.89
C TYR A 731 -37.46 24.14 18.08
N VAL A 732 -36.97 24.87 17.10
CA VAL A 732 -35.78 25.75 17.20
C VAL A 732 -36.24 27.20 17.09
N SER A 733 -35.47 28.15 17.65
CA SER A 733 -35.89 29.55 17.70
C SER A 733 -34.95 30.39 16.83
N MET A 734 -35.52 31.34 16.10
CA MET A 734 -34.81 32.42 15.39
C MET A 734 -35.11 33.75 16.05
N THR A 735 -34.09 34.61 16.17
CA THR A 735 -34.27 35.96 16.64
C THR A 735 -35.03 36.79 15.60
N PRO A 736 -35.62 37.96 15.97
CA PRO A 736 -36.24 38.86 14.99
C PRO A 736 -35.32 39.22 13.85
N PHE A 737 -34.07 39.50 14.13
CA PHE A 737 -33.07 39.86 13.12
C PHE A 737 -32.66 38.71 12.18
N GLN A 738 -32.62 37.46 12.72
CA GLN A 738 -32.41 36.25 11.91
C GLN A 738 -33.60 35.98 10.99
N ALA A 739 -34.83 36.22 11.46
CA ALA A 739 -36.05 36.05 10.67
C ALA A 739 -36.14 37.13 9.57
N GLU A 740 -35.83 38.39 9.88
CA GLU A 740 -35.74 39.47 8.93
C GLU A 740 -34.73 39.17 7.81
N THR A 741 -33.52 38.74 8.17
CA THR A 741 -32.50 38.36 7.21
C THR A 741 -32.96 37.21 6.34
N ALA A 742 -33.63 36.19 6.92
CA ALA A 742 -34.14 35.02 6.18
C ALA A 742 -35.22 35.40 5.18
N VAL A 743 -36.09 36.34 5.54
CA VAL A 743 -37.17 36.85 4.62
C VAL A 743 -36.55 37.70 3.53
N ALA A 744 -35.61 38.58 3.89
CA ALA A 744 -34.98 39.50 2.91
C ALA A 744 -34.08 38.73 1.89
N GLU A 745 -33.43 37.66 2.31
CA GLU A 745 -32.54 36.81 1.48
C GLU A 745 -33.18 35.47 1.11
N ALA A 746 -34.52 35.38 0.97
CA ALA A 746 -35.27 34.09 0.87
C ALA A 746 -34.69 33.09 -0.14
N ASP A 747 -34.23 33.56 -1.30
CA ASP A 747 -33.65 32.67 -2.36
C ASP A 747 -32.22 32.21 -2.07
N SER A 748 -31.56 32.79 -1.07
CA SER A 748 -30.14 32.58 -0.77
C SER A 748 -29.88 32.37 0.74
N TYR A 749 -30.88 31.92 1.46
CA TYR A 749 -30.82 31.68 2.90
C TYR A 749 -31.40 30.31 3.28
N ALA A 750 -30.73 29.59 4.16
CA ALA A 750 -31.25 28.33 4.74
C ALA A 750 -31.08 28.28 6.25
N LEU A 751 -32.02 27.62 6.91
CA LEU A 751 -31.90 27.24 8.30
C LEU A 751 -31.37 25.81 8.38
N CYS A 752 -30.18 25.64 8.93
CA CYS A 752 -29.60 24.32 9.24
C CYS A 752 -29.92 23.92 10.68
N VAL A 753 -30.55 22.77 10.87
CA VAL A 753 -30.82 22.22 12.22
C VAL A 753 -30.08 20.91 12.38
N VAL A 754 -29.31 20.79 13.47
CA VAL A 754 -28.57 19.57 13.84
C VAL A 754 -29.15 19.03 15.15
N GLN A 755 -29.76 17.86 15.08
CA GLN A 755 -30.23 17.16 16.28
C GLN A 755 -29.09 16.38 16.89
N LYS A 756 -28.80 16.64 18.19
CA LYS A 756 -27.74 15.94 18.95
C LYS A 756 -28.34 14.82 19.80
N ASN A 757 -27.88 13.60 19.60
CA ASN A 757 -28.33 12.42 20.35
C ASN A 757 -27.22 11.88 21.29
N GLY A 758 -26.51 12.76 21.97
CA GLY A 758 -25.42 12.37 22.90
C GLY A 758 -24.08 11.98 22.21
N SER A 759 -24.03 12.00 20.88
CA SER A 759 -22.80 11.67 20.11
C SER A 759 -21.91 12.90 19.91
N VAL A 760 -20.62 12.66 19.74
CA VAL A 760 -19.66 13.71 19.37
C VAL A 760 -20.02 14.24 17.99
N VAL A 761 -20.17 15.57 17.87
CA VAL A 761 -20.46 16.22 16.59
C VAL A 761 -19.16 16.39 15.82
N ASN A 762 -18.99 15.60 14.76
CA ASN A 762 -17.91 15.67 13.78
C ASN A 762 -18.48 15.83 12.36
N THR A 763 -17.65 15.99 11.36
CA THR A 763 -18.09 16.19 9.97
C THR A 763 -18.99 15.08 9.43
N ASP A 764 -18.74 13.83 9.81
CA ASP A 764 -19.59 12.70 9.39
C ASP A 764 -20.94 12.69 10.12
N TYR A 765 -20.94 13.13 11.37
CA TYR A 765 -22.20 13.32 12.12
C TYR A 765 -23.08 14.40 11.45
N ILE A 766 -22.48 15.53 11.07
CA ILE A 766 -23.16 16.61 10.33
C ILE A 766 -23.72 16.09 9.01
N ARG A 767 -22.95 15.36 8.22
CA ARG A 767 -23.41 14.80 6.93
C ARG A 767 -24.62 13.90 7.05
N LYS A 768 -24.76 13.19 8.17
CA LYS A 768 -25.87 12.27 8.43
C LYS A 768 -27.09 12.94 9.03
N ASN A 769 -26.88 13.93 9.91
CA ASN A 769 -27.92 14.42 10.81
C ASN A 769 -28.32 15.89 10.58
N ALA A 770 -27.58 16.66 9.79
CA ALA A 770 -27.96 18.02 9.46
C ALA A 770 -29.15 18.05 8.49
N LYS A 771 -30.11 18.91 8.76
CA LYS A 771 -31.29 19.17 7.96
C LYS A 771 -31.34 20.64 7.58
N PHE A 772 -31.57 20.93 6.30
CA PHE A 772 -31.56 22.26 5.73
C PHE A 772 -32.94 22.66 5.19
N VAL A 773 -33.51 23.69 5.76
CA VAL A 773 -34.76 24.30 5.29
C VAL A 773 -34.36 25.46 4.38
N VAL A 774 -34.34 25.21 3.08
CA VAL A 774 -33.89 26.20 2.06
C VAL A 774 -34.95 27.24 1.68
N ASP A 775 -36.18 26.98 2.04
CA ASP A 775 -37.36 27.84 1.85
C ASP A 775 -37.83 28.47 3.17
N ILE A 776 -36.90 28.65 4.14
CA ILE A 776 -37.26 29.17 5.47
C ILE A 776 -37.75 30.62 5.41
N GLY A 777 -37.20 31.45 4.50
CA GLY A 777 -37.61 32.83 4.29
C GLY A 777 -39.09 32.90 3.84
N GLU A 778 -39.47 32.09 2.87
CA GLU A 778 -40.86 32.00 2.41
C GLU A 778 -41.80 31.55 3.54
N LYS A 779 -41.41 30.56 4.31
CA LYS A 779 -42.18 30.02 5.42
C LYS A 779 -42.38 30.99 6.62
N LEU A 780 -41.44 31.92 6.78
CA LEU A 780 -41.50 32.96 7.80
C LEU A 780 -42.27 34.18 7.36
N HIS A 781 -42.37 34.40 6.05
CA HIS A 781 -42.84 35.65 5.44
C HIS A 781 -44.13 36.18 6.05
N ASP A 782 -45.21 35.39 6.03
CA ASP A 782 -46.53 35.82 6.53
C ASP A 782 -46.51 36.22 8.02
N LYS A 783 -45.78 35.40 8.84
CA LYS A 783 -45.68 35.67 10.27
C LYS A 783 -44.74 36.85 10.56
N PHE A 784 -43.76 37.08 9.73
CA PHE A 784 -42.88 38.25 9.82
C PHE A 784 -43.61 39.54 9.46
N GLU A 785 -44.44 39.52 8.40
CA GLU A 785 -45.30 40.65 7.99
C GLU A 785 -46.28 41.02 9.11
N GLU A 786 -47.02 40.03 9.66
CA GLU A 786 -47.94 40.27 10.80
C GLU A 786 -47.29 40.99 11.99
N VAL A 787 -46.03 40.56 12.35
CA VAL A 787 -45.29 41.14 13.46
C VAL A 787 -44.73 42.51 13.10
N SER A 788 -44.27 42.71 11.87
CA SER A 788 -43.77 44.02 11.36
C SER A 788 -44.85 45.07 11.35
N GLU A 789 -46.04 44.65 10.90
CA GLU A 789 -47.26 45.51 10.93
C GLU A 789 -47.64 45.86 12.38
N PHE A 790 -47.59 44.90 13.28
CA PHE A 790 -47.84 45.16 14.72
C PHE A 790 -46.84 46.12 15.31
N GLU A 791 -45.56 46.00 15.05
CA GLU A 791 -44.47 46.86 15.54
C GLU A 791 -44.58 48.28 14.91
N THR A 792 -45.02 48.42 13.66
CA THR A 792 -45.29 49.67 12.98
C THR A 792 -46.46 50.40 13.62
N ASN A 793 -47.59 49.71 13.79
CA ASN A 793 -48.76 50.25 14.43
C ASN A 793 -48.47 50.68 15.89
N LYS A 794 -47.68 49.93 16.64
CA LYS A 794 -47.22 50.27 17.96
C LYS A 794 -46.40 51.56 18.00
N ARG A 795 -45.48 51.76 17.02
CA ARG A 795 -44.69 53.01 16.89
C ARG A 795 -45.53 54.20 16.48
N GLU A 796 -46.54 54.01 15.65
CA GLU A 796 -47.44 55.07 15.23
C GLU A 796 -48.31 55.57 16.40
N ILE A 797 -48.81 54.67 17.25
CA ILE A 797 -49.57 54.99 18.43
C ILE A 797 -48.73 55.76 19.48
N ALA A 798 -47.45 55.40 19.57
CA ALA A 798 -46.55 56.07 20.54
C ALA A 798 -46.03 57.44 20.05
N ASN A 799 -46.20 57.78 18.76
CA ASN A 799 -45.76 59.06 18.20
C ASN A 799 -46.88 60.07 17.96
N THR A 800 -48.05 59.84 18.48
CA THR A 800 -49.18 60.83 18.40
C THR A 800 -48.98 61.90 19.51
N ASN A 801 -48.88 63.15 19.08
CA ASN A 801 -48.76 64.36 19.96
C ASN A 801 -50.17 64.67 20.58
N ASP A 802 -50.68 63.80 21.36
CA ASP A 802 -51.96 64.03 22.07
C ASP A 802 -51.66 64.28 23.53
N ASP A 803 -52.59 65.00 24.24
CA ASP A 803 -52.46 65.36 25.69
C ASP A 803 -52.32 64.15 26.61
N ILE A 804 -52.41 62.92 26.07
CA ILE A 804 -52.18 61.66 26.75
C ILE A 804 -51.19 60.84 25.85
N ASP A 805 -49.91 60.77 26.31
CA ASP A 805 -48.88 60.00 25.64
C ASP A 805 -48.89 58.57 26.16
N LEU A 806 -48.67 57.62 25.25
CA LEU A 806 -48.50 56.17 25.54
C LEU A 806 -46.99 55.89 25.62
N PHE A 807 -46.54 55.56 26.84
CA PHE A 807 -45.16 55.19 27.09
C PHE A 807 -45.07 53.68 27.31
N TYR A 808 -44.17 53.00 26.57
CA TYR A 808 -43.85 51.58 26.71
C TYR A 808 -42.64 51.35 27.59
N GLU A 809 -42.83 50.74 28.74
CA GLU A 809 -41.74 50.44 29.73
C GLU A 809 -40.84 49.26 29.34
N ASN A 810 -41.23 48.38 28.41
CA ASN A 810 -40.43 47.23 28.03
C ASN A 810 -40.52 46.89 26.55
N ASN A 811 -39.38 46.66 25.91
CA ASN A 811 -39.30 46.00 24.62
C ASN A 811 -39.80 44.55 24.77
N LEU A 812 -40.77 44.14 23.96
CA LEU A 812 -41.24 42.76 23.89
C LEU A 812 -40.08 41.88 23.28
N ASP A 813 -39.41 41.11 24.10
CA ASP A 813 -38.48 40.08 23.64
C ASP A 813 -39.26 38.91 23.07
N TYR A 814 -39.25 38.75 21.76
CA TYR A 814 -39.86 37.64 21.05
C TYR A 814 -38.88 36.88 20.16
N LYS A 815 -39.19 35.59 19.87
CA LYS A 815 -38.44 34.73 18.96
C LYS A 815 -39.40 33.97 18.08
N TYR A 816 -39.04 33.79 16.82
CA TYR A 816 -39.78 32.90 15.90
C TYR A 816 -39.51 31.45 16.20
N LYS A 817 -40.54 30.66 16.42
CA LYS A 817 -40.49 29.22 16.67
C LYS A 817 -40.67 28.44 15.39
N VAL A 818 -39.63 27.77 14.90
CA VAL A 818 -39.70 26.85 13.76
C VAL A 818 -39.94 25.43 14.29
N SER A 819 -41.13 24.90 14.00
CA SER A 819 -41.55 23.58 14.49
C SER A 819 -40.73 22.45 13.95
N SER A 820 -40.67 21.33 14.67
CA SER A 820 -39.93 20.15 14.25
C SER A 820 -40.43 19.59 12.92
N ASN A 821 -41.68 19.71 12.60
CA ASN A 821 -42.23 19.24 11.31
C ASN A 821 -41.61 19.95 10.11
N ILE A 822 -41.26 21.23 10.25
CA ILE A 822 -40.62 22.02 9.19
C ILE A 822 -39.16 21.56 8.98
N TRP A 823 -38.37 21.52 10.03
CA TRP A 823 -36.94 21.28 9.85
C TRP A 823 -36.60 19.79 9.69
N THR A 824 -37.35 18.83 10.26
CA THR A 824 -37.12 17.39 10.02
C THR A 824 -37.38 17.00 8.57
N GLY A 825 -38.32 17.67 7.89
CA GLY A 825 -38.59 17.53 6.45
C GLY A 825 -37.60 18.26 5.55
N GLY A 826 -36.64 19.02 6.10
CA GLY A 826 -35.61 19.75 5.36
C GLY A 826 -34.70 18.84 4.54
N LYS A 827 -33.99 19.42 3.55
CA LYS A 827 -33.02 18.71 2.69
C LYS A 827 -31.93 18.05 3.55
N SER A 828 -31.47 16.87 3.13
CA SER A 828 -30.28 16.26 3.71
C SER A 828 -29.04 17.09 3.37
N PHE A 829 -27.93 16.82 4.03
CA PHE A 829 -26.66 17.47 3.72
C PHE A 829 -26.29 17.34 2.23
N TRP A 830 -26.47 16.17 1.65
CA TRP A 830 -26.15 15.91 0.25
C TRP A 830 -27.12 16.59 -0.73
N ASP A 831 -28.40 16.62 -0.41
CA ASP A 831 -29.39 17.33 -1.22
C ASP A 831 -29.18 18.85 -1.14
N PHE A 832 -28.69 19.35 0.00
CA PHE A 832 -28.32 20.76 0.15
C PHE A 832 -27.06 21.10 -0.66
N ILE A 833 -26.01 20.26 -0.61
CA ILE A 833 -24.83 20.41 -1.47
C ILE A 833 -25.22 20.47 -2.95
N LYS A 834 -26.11 19.57 -3.39
CA LYS A 834 -26.64 19.57 -4.76
C LYS A 834 -27.37 20.88 -5.06
N HIS A 835 -28.26 21.31 -4.18
CA HIS A 835 -29.03 22.54 -4.30
C HIS A 835 -28.14 23.77 -4.50
N ILE A 836 -27.15 24.00 -3.61
CA ILE A 836 -26.25 25.16 -3.72
C ILE A 836 -25.23 25.03 -4.86
N SER A 837 -25.00 23.84 -5.42
CA SER A 837 -24.14 23.64 -6.59
C SER A 837 -24.88 23.91 -7.90
N GLU A 838 -26.20 23.83 -7.91
CA GLU A 838 -27.08 24.14 -9.05
C GLU A 838 -27.40 25.64 -9.15
N LEU A 839 -27.38 26.37 -8.03
CA LEU A 839 -27.46 27.83 -7.96
C LEU A 839 -26.20 28.51 -8.47
#